data_2e19d2eb2764891a5fe69f3211f4ae8d
#
_entry.id   2e19d2eb2764891a5fe69f3211f4ae8d
#
_cell.length_a   1.000
_cell.length_b   1.000
_cell.length_c   1.000
_cell.angle_alpha   90.00
_cell.angle_beta   90.00
_cell.angle_gamma   90.00
#
_symmetry.space_group_name_H-M   'P 1'
#
loop_
_entity.id
_entity.type
_entity.pdbx_description
1 polymer ?
#
loop_
_entity_poly.entity_id
_entity_poly.type
_entity_poly.pdbx_seq_one_letter_code
_entity_poly.pdbx_strand_id
1 'polypeptide(L)'
;MLTSPPKLRTDLTVSRQQTADGSSSIVKDPLSGRFFRFRETEEFIARQLDGKTPLDVVRQRTEERFDASMAPEHLAAFVARLDKAGLLESGSPADKTRTGQGGRIRGTLLYLRAPLVDPDQYFSRIVHRMRFFFTPQFVALSAALILLALGTTLAGWGELKQDLARLYRLSAIPLFFAVFFVVASLHEVAHSLTCKRFGGEVHEMGFMLIYFQPALYTNVSDAWLFPERRQRLWVGVAGPWFELFIWALAALAWRVTDVETGVHTVSLMVMAVSGVKTLVNFNPLIKLDGYYLLSDYLDIPNLRKRSFRYIGGLLKRLFGLGPTIRAEISARERRVYLLYGLVAAFCSVVLFAWVTVKAGGFLIDRHQPGALALFAGLVGMKSRRRFRKLFGKSADPAEPDDDDGDVEAPLPAALPEPAPEPKRPGKRGRPERRHVAWVVMASGVLALLLIGRLELRIGGAFVVLPEENADVRAEVEGIVEELDVQEGQHVQAGDVIARLSNHALVAELGKTESALRETRANLQKLEAGPTAEEIAVLKAAVSRAEDGLRYAQSNVTRLRSLYEKESVTRQEFEAAQQLASTAENDLADARGRLDLLVRRSRPEDLEAAKARLESLEKQQRFLEGEVRELTVVSPVTGIVATPAPQLKEMNGQLVARGALIAKVYDFSTVMARIVVSEKEIGDVRVGQPVALRVRAYPSATFHGTVTAIATAADGTPVATAQTGPASPATSGGVVSGKTFTLTTRIDNPALLLKAGMTGYAKILGGQRRIVDLVTRRLARSLRVEVWSWW
;
A
#
# COMPACT_ATOMS: atom_id res chain seq x y z
N MET A 1 -20.21 43.93 57.79
CA MET A 1 -19.04 44.05 58.71
C MET A 1 -18.90 42.67 59.36
N LEU A 2 -17.79 42.03 59.22
CA LEU A 2 -17.50 40.78 59.90
C LEU A 2 -17.40 41.05 61.41
N THR A 3 -18.24 40.45 62.22
CA THR A 3 -18.32 40.70 63.68
C THR A 3 -17.19 40.04 64.44
N SER A 4 -16.35 39.25 63.84
CA SER A 4 -15.14 38.64 64.42
C SER A 4 -13.99 38.74 63.44
N PRO A 5 -12.72 38.77 63.89
CA PRO A 5 -11.54 38.79 63.04
C PRO A 5 -11.55 37.54 62.12
N PRO A 6 -11.26 37.72 60.81
CA PRO A 6 -11.28 36.60 59.85
C PRO A 6 -10.16 35.59 60.15
N LYS A 7 -10.48 34.29 60.02
CA LYS A 7 -9.50 33.19 60.19
C LYS A 7 -9.34 32.40 58.90
N LEU A 8 -8.09 32.21 58.45
CA LEU A 8 -7.77 31.34 57.33
C LEU A 8 -7.97 29.89 57.72
N ARG A 9 -8.55 29.08 56.86
CA ARG A 9 -8.70 27.62 57.06
C ARG A 9 -7.33 26.95 57.23
N THR A 10 -7.25 26.02 58.17
CA THR A 10 -6.01 25.31 58.55
C THR A 10 -5.70 24.08 57.67
N ASP A 11 -6.69 23.61 56.91
CA ASP A 11 -6.57 22.45 55.99
C ASP A 11 -6.00 22.80 54.60
N LEU A 12 -5.72 24.07 54.33
CA LEU A 12 -5.17 24.52 53.05
C LEU A 12 -3.71 24.08 52.87
N THR A 13 -3.40 23.53 51.69
CA THR A 13 -2.03 23.18 51.34
C THR A 13 -1.36 24.35 50.61
N VAL A 14 -0.25 24.83 51.13
CA VAL A 14 0.48 25.99 50.60
C VAL A 14 1.86 25.59 50.13
N SER A 15 2.17 25.90 48.84
CA SER A 15 3.50 25.70 48.28
C SER A 15 4.07 27.01 47.75
N ARG A 16 5.31 27.33 48.14
CA ARG A 16 6.05 28.51 47.67
C ARG A 16 6.80 28.23 46.40
N GLN A 17 6.70 29.16 45.45
CA GLN A 17 7.36 29.07 44.17
C GLN A 17 8.16 30.34 43.90
N GLN A 18 9.36 30.24 43.36
CA GLN A 18 10.10 31.39 42.83
C GLN A 18 9.74 31.56 41.35
N THR A 19 9.21 32.72 41.02
CA THR A 19 8.84 33.12 39.65
C THR A 19 9.75 34.20 39.12
N ALA A 20 9.69 34.50 37.81
CA ALA A 20 10.47 35.53 37.18
C ALA A 20 10.15 36.92 37.73
N ASP A 21 8.95 37.12 38.30
CA ASP A 21 8.41 38.37 38.82
C ASP A 21 8.36 38.39 40.38
N GLY A 22 9.15 37.49 41.07
CA GLY A 22 9.22 37.44 42.54
C GLY A 22 8.70 36.12 43.13
N SER A 23 8.60 36.02 44.44
CA SER A 23 8.06 34.87 45.15
C SER A 23 6.53 34.85 45.09
N SER A 24 5.96 33.71 44.82
CA SER A 24 4.50 33.49 44.84
C SER A 24 4.16 32.18 45.53
N SER A 25 3.01 32.11 46.18
CA SER A 25 2.53 30.89 46.85
C SER A 25 1.28 30.36 46.15
N ILE A 26 1.27 29.06 45.87
CA ILE A 26 0.08 28.34 45.38
C ILE A 26 -0.62 27.73 46.60
N VAL A 27 -1.89 28.04 46.77
CA VAL A 27 -2.76 27.52 47.83
C VAL A 27 -3.78 26.55 47.19
N LYS A 28 -3.78 25.28 47.62
CA LYS A 28 -4.80 24.28 47.24
C LYS A 28 -5.87 24.24 48.33
N ASP A 29 -7.12 24.36 47.98
CA ASP A 29 -8.26 24.02 48.83
C ASP A 29 -8.58 22.50 48.63
N PRO A 30 -8.32 21.66 49.65
CA PRO A 30 -8.58 20.22 49.54
C PRO A 30 -10.07 19.88 49.36
N LEU A 31 -10.99 20.74 49.84
CA LEU A 31 -12.43 20.50 49.77
C LEU A 31 -13.02 20.77 48.39
N SER A 32 -12.59 21.83 47.72
CA SER A 32 -13.08 22.19 46.38
C SER A 32 -12.16 21.75 45.23
N GLY A 33 -10.92 21.32 45.54
CA GLY A 33 -9.88 20.98 44.55
C GLY A 33 -9.39 22.19 43.75
N ARG A 34 -9.71 23.44 44.17
CA ARG A 34 -9.31 24.68 43.48
C ARG A 34 -7.93 25.14 43.94
N PHE A 35 -7.19 25.79 43.00
CA PHE A 35 -5.88 26.34 43.25
C PHE A 35 -5.92 27.85 43.13
N PHE A 36 -5.29 28.55 44.10
CA PHE A 36 -5.18 29.98 44.18
C PHE A 36 -3.71 30.39 44.21
N ARG A 37 -3.37 31.45 43.51
CA ARG A 37 -2.00 31.98 43.51
C ARG A 37 -1.96 33.27 44.26
N PHE A 38 -1.16 33.34 45.34
CA PHE A 38 -0.93 34.49 46.13
C PHE A 38 0.44 35.10 45.84
N ARG A 39 0.51 36.43 45.77
CA ARG A 39 1.77 37.15 45.79
C ARG A 39 2.32 37.15 47.20
N GLU A 40 3.58 37.56 47.37
CA GLU A 40 4.23 37.57 48.69
C GLU A 40 3.45 38.40 49.71
N THR A 41 2.95 39.59 49.34
CA THR A 41 2.08 40.43 50.16
C THR A 41 0.76 39.75 50.52
N GLU A 42 0.11 39.07 49.58
CA GLU A 42 -1.16 38.37 49.77
C GLU A 42 -0.99 37.16 50.70
N GLU A 43 0.10 36.42 50.51
CA GLU A 43 0.49 35.30 51.40
C GLU A 43 0.74 35.80 52.82
N PHE A 44 1.48 36.92 52.97
CA PHE A 44 1.80 37.52 54.26
C PHE A 44 0.51 37.96 54.98
N ILE A 45 -0.42 38.62 54.28
CA ILE A 45 -1.72 38.99 54.80
C ILE A 45 -2.54 37.76 55.21
N ALA A 46 -2.64 36.78 54.29
CA ALA A 46 -3.42 35.56 54.53
C ALA A 46 -2.93 34.78 55.78
N ARG A 47 -1.62 34.73 56.01
CA ARG A 47 -1.02 34.05 57.18
C ARG A 47 -1.30 34.76 58.49
N GLN A 48 -1.60 36.08 58.47
CA GLN A 48 -1.92 36.86 59.65
C GLN A 48 -3.42 36.80 60.01
N LEU A 49 -4.26 36.20 59.15
CA LEU A 49 -5.66 35.99 59.43
C LEU A 49 -5.86 34.79 60.39
N ASP A 50 -5.54 34.96 61.64
CA ASP A 50 -5.54 33.95 62.69
C ASP A 50 -6.86 33.85 63.48
N GLY A 51 -7.82 34.73 63.18
CA GLY A 51 -9.11 34.82 63.90
C GLY A 51 -9.05 35.62 65.16
N LYS A 52 -7.87 36.24 65.49
CA LYS A 52 -7.66 37.02 66.73
C LYS A 52 -7.13 38.39 66.38
N THR A 53 -6.34 38.56 65.32
CA THR A 53 -5.69 39.83 64.99
C THR A 53 -6.68 40.76 64.25
N PRO A 54 -6.92 41.99 64.70
CA PRO A 54 -7.77 42.94 63.99
C PRO A 54 -7.15 43.32 62.63
N LEU A 55 -8.01 43.62 61.66
CA LEU A 55 -7.57 43.94 60.29
C LEU A 55 -6.68 45.20 60.21
N ASP A 56 -6.86 46.15 61.06
CA ASP A 56 -5.99 47.37 61.17
C ASP A 56 -4.55 47.02 61.55
N VAL A 57 -4.36 46.06 62.47
CA VAL A 57 -3.05 45.58 62.91
C VAL A 57 -2.40 44.74 61.74
N VAL A 58 -3.18 43.94 61.02
CA VAL A 58 -2.74 43.23 59.86
C VAL A 58 -2.29 44.22 58.79
N ARG A 59 -3.02 45.32 58.57
CA ARG A 59 -2.65 46.36 57.61
C ARG A 59 -1.34 47.01 58.02
N GLN A 60 -1.21 47.45 59.25
CA GLN A 60 -0.01 48.13 59.77
C GLN A 60 1.24 47.23 59.62
N ARG A 61 1.17 45.97 60.04
CA ARG A 61 2.27 45.01 59.89
C ARG A 61 2.64 44.75 58.42
N THR A 62 1.65 44.83 57.51
CA THR A 62 1.91 44.64 56.06
C THR A 62 2.60 45.89 55.52
N GLU A 63 2.18 47.07 55.88
CA GLU A 63 2.79 48.38 55.53
C GLU A 63 4.25 48.44 56.01
N GLU A 64 4.49 48.04 57.25
CA GLU A 64 5.83 47.99 57.87
C GLU A 64 6.76 46.96 57.16
N ARG A 65 6.19 45.81 56.78
CA ARG A 65 6.97 44.75 56.19
C ARG A 65 7.37 45.06 54.75
N PHE A 66 6.48 45.71 53.99
CA PHE A 66 6.69 45.94 52.54
C PHE A 66 6.98 47.41 52.20
N ASP A 67 7.13 48.28 53.21
CA ASP A 67 7.41 49.70 53.05
C ASP A 67 6.44 50.39 52.02
N ALA A 68 5.15 50.08 52.15
CA ALA A 68 4.16 50.53 51.21
C ALA A 68 2.82 50.79 51.88
N SER A 69 2.19 51.97 51.61
CA SER A 69 0.89 52.30 52.09
C SER A 69 -0.22 51.49 51.45
N MET A 70 -1.13 50.95 52.27
CA MET A 70 -2.28 50.12 51.80
C MET A 70 -3.60 50.78 52.26
N ALA A 71 -4.44 51.13 51.28
CA ALA A 71 -5.76 51.61 51.63
C ALA A 71 -6.61 50.51 52.33
N PRO A 72 -7.36 50.88 53.40
CA PRO A 72 -8.19 49.93 54.16
C PRO A 72 -9.16 49.13 53.25
N GLU A 73 -9.66 49.79 52.20
CA GLU A 73 -10.61 49.20 51.22
C GLU A 73 -9.99 48.04 50.42
N HIS A 74 -8.68 48.13 50.13
CA HIS A 74 -7.97 47.04 49.40
C HIS A 74 -7.84 45.79 50.27
N LEU A 75 -7.53 45.93 51.54
CA LEU A 75 -7.46 44.84 52.51
C LEU A 75 -8.85 44.19 52.70
N ALA A 76 -9.88 45.02 52.89
CA ALA A 76 -11.27 44.56 53.04
C ALA A 76 -11.76 43.85 51.81
N ALA A 77 -11.43 44.35 50.59
CA ALA A 77 -11.75 43.68 49.31
C ALA A 77 -11.01 42.35 49.15
N PHE A 78 -9.76 42.23 49.62
CA PHE A 78 -9.00 40.99 49.61
C PHE A 78 -9.62 39.94 50.54
N VAL A 79 -9.93 40.31 51.77
CA VAL A 79 -10.62 39.42 52.76
C VAL A 79 -11.98 38.98 52.24
N ALA A 80 -12.80 39.86 51.67
CA ALA A 80 -14.09 39.54 51.10
C ALA A 80 -13.95 38.52 49.90
N ARG A 81 -12.85 38.60 49.14
CA ARG A 81 -12.57 37.59 48.10
C ARG A 81 -12.14 36.24 48.65
N LEU A 82 -11.31 36.22 49.72
CA LEU A 82 -10.99 34.96 50.41
C LEU A 82 -12.24 34.31 50.98
N ASP A 83 -13.17 35.09 51.51
CA ASP A 83 -14.45 34.60 52.03
C ASP A 83 -15.35 34.04 50.92
N LYS A 84 -15.48 34.78 49.78
CA LYS A 84 -16.22 34.31 48.62
C LYS A 84 -15.57 33.07 47.98
N ALA A 85 -14.25 32.93 48.05
CA ALA A 85 -13.52 31.75 47.59
C ALA A 85 -13.64 30.56 48.57
N GLY A 86 -14.20 30.75 49.77
CA GLY A 86 -14.37 29.71 50.80
C GLY A 86 -13.06 29.37 51.53
N LEU A 87 -12.07 30.26 51.50
CA LEU A 87 -10.76 30.03 52.12
C LEU A 87 -10.73 30.49 53.60
N LEU A 88 -11.78 31.15 54.10
CA LEU A 88 -11.89 31.57 55.52
C LEU A 88 -12.81 30.63 56.31
N GLU A 89 -12.55 30.49 57.60
CA GLU A 89 -13.44 29.82 58.52
C GLU A 89 -14.65 30.78 58.82
N SER A 90 -15.58 30.92 57.86
CA SER A 90 -16.80 31.67 58.05
C SER A 90 -17.80 30.90 58.93
N GLY A 91 -18.33 31.53 59.99
CA GLY A 91 -19.22 30.91 60.95
C GLY A 91 -20.63 30.54 60.46
N SER A 92 -20.92 30.50 59.22
CA SER A 92 -22.23 30.12 58.68
C SER A 92 -22.22 28.70 58.11
N PRO A 93 -22.97 27.71 58.69
CA PRO A 93 -23.03 26.36 58.30
C PRO A 93 -23.78 26.11 56.96
N ALA A 94 -24.45 27.13 56.41
CA ALA A 94 -25.45 26.94 55.37
C ALA A 94 -24.87 26.73 53.94
N ASP A 95 -23.60 27.05 53.67
CA ASP A 95 -23.03 26.91 52.36
C ASP A 95 -22.07 25.72 52.21
N LYS A 96 -21.79 24.97 53.31
CA LYS A 96 -20.89 23.80 53.29
C LYS A 96 -21.45 22.56 52.58
N THR A 97 -22.75 22.53 52.28
CA THR A 97 -23.44 21.37 51.68
C THR A 97 -23.61 21.45 50.17
N ARG A 98 -23.24 22.56 49.51
CA ARG A 98 -23.45 22.75 48.07
C ARG A 98 -22.29 22.30 47.17
N THR A 99 -21.12 22.03 47.69
CA THR A 99 -19.95 21.64 46.91
C THR A 99 -19.70 20.13 46.81
N GLY A 100 -20.50 19.30 47.52
CA GLY A 100 -20.26 17.82 47.55
C GLY A 100 -21.12 16.94 46.64
N GLN A 101 -22.14 17.51 46.01
CA GLN A 101 -23.04 16.74 45.12
C GLN A 101 -23.08 17.29 43.68
N GLY A 102 -21.93 17.42 43.06
CA GLY A 102 -21.86 17.52 41.62
C GLY A 102 -22.16 16.15 41.00
N GLY A 103 -23.21 16.09 40.16
CA GLY A 103 -23.63 14.84 39.51
C GLY A 103 -22.45 14.05 38.90
N ARG A 104 -22.57 12.74 38.85
CA ARG A 104 -21.56 11.80 38.26
C ARG A 104 -21.08 12.18 36.86
N ILE A 105 -21.77 13.07 36.15
CA ILE A 105 -21.48 13.48 34.79
C ILE A 105 -21.45 15.00 34.73
N ARG A 106 -20.32 15.61 34.32
CA ARG A 106 -20.11 17.05 34.22
C ARG A 106 -19.83 17.45 32.78
N GLY A 107 -20.41 18.59 32.33
CA GLY A 107 -20.09 19.17 31.00
C GLY A 107 -21.28 19.30 30.06
N THR A 108 -20.99 19.64 28.84
CA THR A 108 -21.96 19.77 27.72
C THR A 108 -21.93 18.54 26.83
N LEU A 109 -22.95 18.36 25.97
CA LEU A 109 -23.03 17.20 25.02
C LEU A 109 -21.77 17.00 24.18
N LEU A 110 -21.00 18.06 23.91
CA LEU A 110 -19.75 18.02 23.14
C LEU A 110 -18.50 17.85 24.02
N TYR A 111 -18.65 17.96 25.32
CA TYR A 111 -17.57 17.85 26.30
C TYR A 111 -18.12 17.32 27.59
N LEU A 112 -18.07 16.01 27.76
CA LEU A 112 -18.67 15.29 28.90
C LEU A 112 -17.55 14.63 29.68
N ARG A 113 -17.50 14.83 30.99
CA ARG A 113 -16.59 14.15 31.92
C ARG A 113 -17.37 13.25 32.85
N ALA A 114 -16.93 12.01 32.97
CA ALA A 114 -17.47 11.03 33.91
C ALA A 114 -16.32 10.47 34.77
N PRO A 115 -16.12 10.99 36.01
CA PRO A 115 -15.11 10.42 36.89
C PRO A 115 -15.52 9.00 37.27
N LEU A 116 -14.57 8.06 37.22
CA LEU A 116 -14.81 6.64 37.46
C LEU A 116 -14.13 6.13 38.72
N VAL A 117 -12.86 6.47 38.91
CA VAL A 117 -11.99 5.85 39.91
C VAL A 117 -11.01 6.86 40.48
N ASP A 118 -10.69 6.70 41.77
CA ASP A 118 -9.51 7.33 42.40
C ASP A 118 -8.31 6.40 42.22
N PRO A 119 -7.38 6.69 41.30
CA PRO A 119 -6.25 5.82 40.97
C PRO A 119 -5.02 6.05 41.86
N ASP A 120 -5.10 6.96 42.85
CA ASP A 120 -3.95 7.44 43.61
C ASP A 120 -3.12 6.33 44.24
N GLN A 121 -3.76 5.40 44.96
CA GLN A 121 -3.09 4.28 45.59
C GLN A 121 -2.47 3.31 44.58
N TYR A 122 -3.15 3.13 43.45
CA TYR A 122 -2.66 2.25 42.37
C TYR A 122 -1.40 2.81 41.72
N PHE A 123 -1.41 4.10 41.37
CA PHE A 123 -0.23 4.78 40.81
C PHE A 123 0.90 4.88 41.85
N SER A 124 0.61 5.04 43.12
CA SER A 124 1.64 5.02 44.17
C SER A 124 2.40 3.70 44.26
N ARG A 125 1.74 2.55 44.00
CA ARG A 125 2.38 1.25 43.96
C ARG A 125 3.20 1.04 42.65
N ILE A 126 2.65 1.47 41.53
CA ILE A 126 3.26 1.26 40.20
C ILE A 126 4.45 2.16 39.96
N VAL A 127 4.44 3.42 40.40
CA VAL A 127 5.54 4.35 40.17
C VAL A 127 6.88 3.82 40.66
N HIS A 128 6.88 3.04 41.75
CA HIS A 128 8.10 2.42 42.27
C HIS A 128 8.67 1.34 41.35
N ARG A 129 7.81 0.60 40.64
CA ARG A 129 8.20 -0.41 39.67
C ARG A 129 8.67 0.21 38.34
N MET A 130 8.12 1.37 37.99
CA MET A 130 8.39 2.05 36.72
C MET A 130 9.49 3.13 36.80
N ARG A 131 10.35 3.09 37.85
CA ARG A 131 11.45 4.06 38.04
C ARG A 131 12.42 4.15 36.87
N PHE A 132 12.55 3.08 36.10
CA PHE A 132 13.40 3.05 34.91
C PHE A 132 13.00 4.12 33.88
N PHE A 133 11.69 4.36 33.69
CA PHE A 133 11.19 5.34 32.71
C PHE A 133 11.56 6.80 33.07
N PHE A 134 11.94 7.05 34.32
CA PHE A 134 12.34 8.37 34.81
C PHE A 134 13.86 8.55 34.90
N THR A 135 14.62 7.63 34.31
CA THR A 135 16.09 7.70 34.30
C THR A 135 16.62 8.47 33.09
N PRO A 136 17.73 9.21 33.21
CA PRO A 136 18.36 9.87 32.07
C PRO A 136 18.72 8.90 30.94
N GLN A 137 19.03 7.64 31.30
CA GLN A 137 19.34 6.58 30.33
C GLN A 137 18.14 6.24 29.47
N PHE A 138 16.94 6.13 30.09
CA PHE A 138 15.73 5.90 29.32
C PHE A 138 15.39 7.06 28.41
N VAL A 139 15.54 8.31 28.90
CA VAL A 139 15.30 9.51 28.10
C VAL A 139 16.26 9.56 26.90
N ALA A 140 17.54 9.27 27.10
CA ALA A 140 18.53 9.23 26.02
C ALA A 140 18.23 8.09 25.01
N LEU A 141 17.90 6.89 25.51
CA LEU A 141 17.53 5.75 24.65
C LEU A 141 16.27 6.03 23.84
N SER A 142 15.21 6.54 24.49
CA SER A 142 13.97 6.87 23.80
C SER A 142 14.15 7.98 22.79
N ALA A 143 14.97 9.00 23.08
CA ALA A 143 15.33 10.05 22.14
C ALA A 143 16.07 9.48 20.91
N ALA A 144 17.04 8.59 21.12
CA ALA A 144 17.77 7.93 20.04
C ALA A 144 16.84 7.08 19.16
N LEU A 145 15.90 6.33 19.78
CA LEU A 145 14.90 5.56 19.04
C LEU A 145 13.93 6.45 18.26
N ILE A 146 13.50 7.59 18.83
CA ILE A 146 12.64 8.56 18.15
C ILE A 146 13.35 9.15 16.93
N LEU A 147 14.63 9.53 17.07
CA LEU A 147 15.43 10.06 15.95
C LEU A 147 15.65 9.01 14.86
N LEU A 148 15.94 7.76 15.23
CA LEU A 148 16.09 6.65 14.29
C LEU A 148 14.78 6.39 13.55
N ALA A 149 13.65 6.34 14.28
CA ALA A 149 12.34 6.15 13.68
C ALA A 149 11.95 7.30 12.75
N LEU A 150 12.28 8.55 13.11
CA LEU A 150 12.05 9.71 12.26
C LEU A 150 12.86 9.61 10.97
N GLY A 151 14.15 9.28 11.06
CA GLY A 151 15.01 9.08 9.89
C GLY A 151 14.49 7.99 8.96
N THR A 152 14.12 6.82 9.51
CA THR A 152 13.58 5.71 8.72
C THR A 152 12.19 6.01 8.12
N THR A 153 11.38 6.81 8.80
CA THR A 153 10.06 7.24 8.31
C THR A 153 10.20 8.23 7.16
N LEU A 154 11.12 9.20 7.28
CA LEU A 154 11.40 10.17 6.21
C LEU A 154 11.98 9.49 4.97
N ALA A 155 12.92 8.55 5.16
CA ALA A 155 13.48 7.76 4.07
C ALA A 155 12.41 6.89 3.36
N GLY A 156 11.46 6.30 4.12
CA GLY A 156 10.35 5.49 3.60
C GLY A 156 9.07 6.27 3.31
N TRP A 157 9.11 7.59 3.14
CA TRP A 157 7.91 8.44 3.02
C TRP A 157 6.96 8.04 1.89
N GLY A 158 7.50 7.58 0.75
CA GLY A 158 6.70 7.09 -0.39
C GLY A 158 5.91 5.83 -0.05
N GLU A 159 6.55 4.87 0.63
CA GLU A 159 5.92 3.62 1.09
C GLU A 159 4.86 3.91 2.15
N LEU A 160 5.18 4.80 3.10
CA LEU A 160 4.24 5.21 4.14
C LEU A 160 2.94 5.79 3.58
N LYS A 161 3.02 6.66 2.57
CA LYS A 161 1.82 7.21 1.91
C LYS A 161 0.94 6.14 1.29
N GLN A 162 1.55 5.15 0.64
CA GLN A 162 0.81 4.03 0.02
C GLN A 162 0.14 3.15 1.08
N ASP A 163 0.86 2.84 2.15
CA ASP A 163 0.32 2.02 3.23
C ASP A 163 -0.78 2.74 4.02
N LEU A 164 -0.62 4.05 4.28
CA LEU A 164 -1.67 4.87 4.91
C LEU A 164 -2.96 4.87 4.08
N ALA A 165 -2.86 4.88 2.75
CA ALA A 165 -4.05 4.81 1.88
C ALA A 165 -4.84 3.50 2.09
N ARG A 166 -4.20 2.42 2.52
CA ARG A 166 -4.85 1.14 2.82
C ARG A 166 -5.70 1.18 4.10
N LEU A 167 -5.44 2.13 4.99
CA LEU A 167 -6.24 2.31 6.21
C LEU A 167 -7.60 2.98 5.94
N TYR A 168 -7.81 3.59 4.78
CA TYR A 168 -9.09 4.19 4.38
C TYR A 168 -10.13 3.14 3.98
N ARG A 169 -10.39 2.19 4.90
CA ARG A 169 -11.42 1.15 4.73
C ARG A 169 -12.35 1.16 5.94
N LEU A 170 -13.63 0.94 5.73
CA LEU A 170 -14.62 0.86 6.81
C LEU A 170 -14.26 -0.21 7.87
N SER A 171 -13.63 -1.31 7.43
CA SER A 171 -13.16 -2.38 8.32
C SER A 171 -12.01 -1.96 9.27
N ALA A 172 -11.32 -0.87 9.01
CA ALA A 172 -10.26 -0.34 9.87
C ALA A 172 -10.79 0.52 11.03
N ILE A 173 -12.07 0.95 10.99
CA ILE A 173 -12.66 1.83 11.99
C ILE A 173 -12.64 1.25 13.42
N PRO A 174 -13.02 -0.01 13.67
CA PRO A 174 -12.95 -0.60 15.01
C PRO A 174 -11.52 -0.63 15.55
N LEU A 175 -10.55 -0.98 14.70
CA LEU A 175 -9.14 -0.98 15.05
C LEU A 175 -8.63 0.43 15.37
N PHE A 176 -9.06 1.43 14.61
CA PHE A 176 -8.73 2.83 14.88
C PHE A 176 -9.18 3.25 16.28
N PHE A 177 -10.44 3.00 16.65
CA PHE A 177 -10.95 3.34 17.97
C PHE A 177 -10.25 2.58 19.10
N ALA A 178 -9.97 1.30 18.91
CA ALA A 178 -9.24 0.50 19.90
C ALA A 178 -7.81 1.04 20.10
N VAL A 179 -7.08 1.30 19.03
CA VAL A 179 -5.72 1.86 19.09
C VAL A 179 -5.73 3.26 19.67
N PHE A 180 -6.68 4.12 19.26
CA PHE A 180 -6.82 5.46 19.79
C PHE A 180 -7.06 5.43 21.31
N PHE A 181 -7.96 4.58 21.76
CA PHE A 181 -8.25 4.43 23.20
C PHE A 181 -7.01 3.98 23.99
N VAL A 182 -6.28 2.98 23.49
CA VAL A 182 -5.07 2.49 24.17
C VAL A 182 -3.98 3.56 24.21
N VAL A 183 -3.70 4.22 23.08
CA VAL A 183 -2.67 5.27 22.99
C VAL A 183 -3.04 6.46 23.89
N ALA A 184 -4.30 6.89 23.88
CA ALA A 184 -4.78 7.98 24.73
C ALA A 184 -4.69 7.61 26.22
N SER A 185 -5.03 6.37 26.58
CA SER A 185 -4.93 5.89 27.96
C SER A 185 -3.48 5.87 28.46
N LEU A 186 -2.57 5.38 27.65
CA LEU A 186 -1.13 5.34 27.98
C LEU A 186 -0.54 6.75 28.13
N HIS A 187 -0.99 7.68 27.31
CA HIS A 187 -0.63 9.09 27.39
C HIS A 187 -1.03 9.70 28.76
N GLU A 188 -2.28 9.50 29.19
CA GLU A 188 -2.77 9.97 30.48
C GLU A 188 -2.06 9.31 31.68
N VAL A 189 -1.79 8.02 31.57
CA VAL A 189 -1.01 7.29 32.57
C VAL A 189 0.41 7.85 32.70
N ALA A 190 1.04 8.28 31.62
CA ALA A 190 2.37 8.88 31.64
C ALA A 190 2.39 10.20 32.43
N HIS A 191 1.39 11.09 32.23
CA HIS A 191 1.21 12.30 33.04
C HIS A 191 1.04 11.98 34.53
N SER A 192 0.15 11.03 34.83
CA SER A 192 -0.18 10.63 36.22
C SER A 192 1.01 10.03 36.95
N LEU A 193 1.74 9.11 36.33
CA LEU A 193 2.94 8.51 36.90
C LEU A 193 4.05 9.54 37.13
N THR A 194 4.17 10.52 36.22
CA THR A 194 5.16 11.60 36.38
C THR A 194 4.78 12.53 37.50
N CYS A 195 3.51 12.89 37.64
CA CYS A 195 2.99 13.66 38.79
C CYS A 195 3.28 12.91 40.11
N LYS A 196 2.94 11.64 40.21
CA LYS A 196 3.26 10.80 41.35
C LYS A 196 4.77 10.69 41.66
N ARG A 197 5.61 10.65 40.63
CA ARG A 197 7.07 10.62 40.80
C ARG A 197 7.62 11.83 41.53
N PHE A 198 6.99 13.00 41.35
CA PHE A 198 7.37 14.24 42.01
C PHE A 198 6.60 14.51 43.32
N GLY A 199 5.76 13.56 43.74
CA GLY A 199 5.04 13.63 45.03
C GLY A 199 3.64 14.26 44.97
N GLY A 200 3.07 14.48 43.79
CA GLY A 200 1.70 14.90 43.62
C GLY A 200 0.69 13.75 43.83
N GLU A 201 -0.56 14.10 44.01
CA GLU A 201 -1.68 13.17 44.14
C GLU A 201 -2.56 13.22 42.88
N VAL A 202 -3.15 12.05 42.55
CA VAL A 202 -4.01 11.88 41.36
C VAL A 202 -5.31 11.21 41.81
N HIS A 203 -6.26 12.00 42.25
CA HIS A 203 -7.52 11.49 42.83
C HIS A 203 -8.65 11.27 41.83
N GLU A 204 -8.52 11.75 40.61
CA GLU A 204 -9.59 11.66 39.62
C GLU A 204 -9.07 11.12 38.30
N MET A 205 -9.61 9.98 37.89
CA MET A 205 -9.44 9.39 36.58
C MET A 205 -10.80 8.93 36.06
N GLY A 206 -11.09 9.19 34.78
CA GLY A 206 -12.39 8.83 34.23
C GLY A 206 -12.44 8.87 32.71
N PHE A 207 -13.64 8.65 32.18
CA PHE A 207 -13.92 8.82 30.77
C PHE A 207 -14.31 10.28 30.47
N MET A 208 -13.81 10.74 29.34
CA MET A 208 -14.15 12.02 28.76
C MET A 208 -14.61 11.80 27.32
N LEU A 209 -15.69 12.46 26.94
CA LEU A 209 -16.14 12.55 25.56
C LEU A 209 -15.82 13.94 25.04
N ILE A 210 -14.92 14.04 24.09
CA ILE A 210 -14.59 15.30 23.42
C ILE A 210 -15.03 15.21 21.98
N TYR A 211 -16.00 16.03 21.54
CA TYR A 211 -16.53 16.00 20.18
C TYR A 211 -16.88 14.58 19.70
N PHE A 212 -17.56 13.80 20.56
CA PHE A 212 -17.95 12.39 20.34
C PHE A 212 -16.78 11.39 20.29
N GLN A 213 -15.55 11.81 20.60
CA GLN A 213 -14.41 10.91 20.75
C GLN A 213 -14.27 10.48 22.22
N PRO A 214 -14.36 9.18 22.52
CA PRO A 214 -14.11 8.68 23.87
C PRO A 214 -12.61 8.73 24.17
N ALA A 215 -12.26 9.34 25.29
CA ALA A 215 -10.90 9.40 25.80
C ALA A 215 -10.89 9.15 27.31
N LEU A 216 -9.78 8.69 27.84
CA LEU A 216 -9.53 8.78 29.27
C LEU A 216 -8.98 10.16 29.58
N TYR A 217 -9.24 10.62 30.81
CA TYR A 217 -8.59 11.79 31.35
C TYR A 217 -8.13 11.52 32.77
N THR A 218 -7.10 12.25 33.20
CA THR A 218 -6.59 12.23 34.56
C THR A 218 -6.42 13.65 35.06
N ASN A 219 -6.72 13.85 36.34
CA ASN A 219 -6.53 15.15 36.97
C ASN A 219 -5.14 15.22 37.63
N VAL A 220 -4.20 15.85 36.95
CA VAL A 220 -2.82 16.06 37.42
C VAL A 220 -2.60 17.48 37.93
N SER A 221 -3.66 18.19 38.36
CA SER A 221 -3.59 19.59 38.80
C SER A 221 -2.66 19.80 40.01
N ASP A 222 -2.37 18.76 40.78
CA ASP A 222 -1.37 18.81 41.85
C ASP A 222 0.04 19.15 41.37
N ALA A 223 0.31 19.02 40.07
CA ALA A 223 1.55 19.52 39.50
C ALA A 223 1.77 21.01 39.71
N TRP A 224 0.69 21.80 39.88
CA TRP A 224 0.79 23.22 40.23
C TRP A 224 1.43 23.48 41.60
N LEU A 225 1.39 22.53 42.56
CA LEU A 225 2.04 22.64 43.84
C LEU A 225 3.55 22.42 43.79
N PHE A 226 4.11 21.94 42.68
CA PHE A 226 5.54 21.66 42.61
C PHE A 226 6.36 22.98 42.63
N PRO A 227 7.33 23.11 43.55
CA PRO A 227 8.10 24.33 43.70
C PRO A 227 9.02 24.58 42.49
N GLU A 228 9.52 23.49 41.88
CA GLU A 228 10.44 23.61 40.77
C GLU A 228 9.68 23.63 39.44
N ARG A 229 9.91 24.65 38.61
CA ARG A 229 9.37 24.76 37.25
C ARG A 229 9.71 23.55 36.36
N ARG A 230 10.89 22.98 36.54
CA ARG A 230 11.32 21.78 35.80
C ARG A 230 10.38 20.59 36.02
N GLN A 231 9.92 20.39 37.25
CA GLN A 231 8.99 19.29 37.61
C GLN A 231 7.66 19.46 36.90
N ARG A 232 7.09 20.68 36.88
CA ARG A 232 5.85 20.99 36.14
C ARG A 232 5.99 20.74 34.66
N LEU A 233 7.08 21.21 34.06
CA LEU A 233 7.37 20.98 32.64
C LEU A 233 7.51 19.48 32.30
N TRP A 234 8.17 18.70 33.19
CA TRP A 234 8.28 17.24 32.97
C TRP A 234 6.91 16.55 33.04
N VAL A 235 6.00 16.97 33.93
CA VAL A 235 4.63 16.44 33.93
C VAL A 235 3.95 16.75 32.61
N GLY A 236 4.05 18.02 32.13
CA GLY A 236 3.42 18.42 30.87
C GLY A 236 3.98 17.71 29.61
N VAL A 237 5.28 17.40 29.61
CA VAL A 237 5.94 16.71 28.47
C VAL A 237 5.72 15.20 28.52
N ALA A 238 5.45 14.63 29.69
CA ALA A 238 5.46 13.17 29.90
C ALA A 238 4.54 12.40 28.95
N GLY A 239 3.30 12.85 28.78
CA GLY A 239 2.33 12.25 27.86
C GLY A 239 2.81 12.28 26.40
N PRO A 240 3.05 13.46 25.83
CA PRO A 240 3.55 13.58 24.45
C PRO A 240 4.88 12.87 24.21
N TRP A 241 5.82 12.87 25.17
CA TRP A 241 7.08 12.17 25.05
C TRP A 241 6.89 10.66 24.98
N PHE A 242 6.05 10.09 25.85
CA PHE A 242 5.75 8.69 25.88
C PHE A 242 5.00 8.24 24.60
N GLU A 243 4.13 9.08 24.10
CA GLU A 243 3.42 8.89 22.85
C GLU A 243 4.37 8.87 21.64
N LEU A 244 5.37 9.78 21.59
CA LEU A 244 6.45 9.76 20.61
C LEU A 244 7.30 8.49 20.70
N PHE A 245 7.54 7.99 21.92
CA PHE A 245 8.26 6.73 22.10
C PHE A 245 7.46 5.54 21.56
N ILE A 246 6.13 5.49 21.81
CA ILE A 246 5.23 4.47 21.22
C ILE A 246 5.22 4.60 19.69
N TRP A 247 5.14 5.83 19.17
CA TRP A 247 5.23 6.12 17.74
C TRP A 247 6.52 5.58 17.14
N ALA A 248 7.63 5.78 17.80
CA ALA A 248 8.94 5.32 17.33
C ALA A 248 9.00 3.78 17.29
N LEU A 249 8.52 3.10 18.32
CA LEU A 249 8.45 1.64 18.33
C LEU A 249 7.54 1.12 17.21
N ALA A 250 6.39 1.75 17.00
CA ALA A 250 5.45 1.40 15.93
C ALA A 250 6.04 1.66 14.54
N ALA A 251 6.75 2.77 14.34
CA ALA A 251 7.40 3.10 13.07
C ALA A 251 8.53 2.10 12.74
N LEU A 252 9.32 1.69 13.72
CA LEU A 252 10.33 0.66 13.54
C LEU A 252 9.71 -0.71 13.28
N ALA A 253 8.63 -1.07 14.00
CA ALA A 253 7.89 -2.31 13.77
C ALA A 253 7.24 -2.33 12.38
N TRP A 254 6.62 -1.23 11.95
CA TRP A 254 6.10 -1.06 10.59
C TRP A 254 7.19 -1.28 9.54
N ARG A 255 8.38 -0.73 9.75
CA ARG A 255 9.50 -0.83 8.79
C ARG A 255 10.04 -2.26 8.65
N VAL A 256 9.96 -3.06 9.70
CA VAL A 256 10.53 -4.42 9.78
C VAL A 256 9.53 -5.50 9.35
N THR A 257 8.23 -5.26 9.54
CA THR A 257 7.18 -6.27 9.30
C THR A 257 6.70 -6.27 7.85
N ASP A 258 6.16 -7.41 7.41
CA ASP A 258 5.59 -7.55 6.07
C ASP A 258 4.20 -6.94 6.00
N VAL A 259 3.91 -6.33 4.85
CA VAL A 259 2.67 -5.58 4.56
C VAL A 259 1.40 -6.42 4.77
N GLU A 260 1.47 -7.73 4.53
CA GLU A 260 0.35 -8.67 4.67
C GLU A 260 0.10 -9.11 6.12
N THR A 261 0.95 -8.70 7.08
CA THR A 261 0.81 -9.14 8.48
C THR A 261 -0.09 -8.22 9.29
N GLY A 262 -0.85 -8.81 10.22
CA GLY A 262 -1.64 -8.05 11.19
C GLY A 262 -0.79 -7.10 12.05
N VAL A 263 0.46 -7.50 12.37
CA VAL A 263 1.41 -6.66 13.11
C VAL A 263 1.76 -5.40 12.33
N HIS A 264 1.97 -5.50 11.01
CA HIS A 264 2.20 -4.34 10.15
C HIS A 264 1.03 -3.36 10.18
N THR A 265 -0.19 -3.89 10.02
CA THR A 265 -1.42 -3.07 10.03
C THR A 265 -1.63 -2.38 11.39
N VAL A 266 -1.44 -3.09 12.51
CA VAL A 266 -1.54 -2.51 13.85
C VAL A 266 -0.45 -1.47 14.08
N SER A 267 0.79 -1.75 13.71
CA SER A 267 1.91 -0.81 13.84
C SER A 267 1.67 0.47 13.02
N LEU A 268 1.20 0.33 11.78
CA LEU A 268 0.83 1.47 10.94
C LEU A 268 -0.30 2.30 11.56
N MET A 269 -1.32 1.64 12.14
CA MET A 269 -2.42 2.32 12.82
C MET A 269 -1.94 3.06 14.08
N VAL A 270 -1.11 2.42 14.90
CA VAL A 270 -0.49 3.06 16.08
C VAL A 270 0.36 4.25 15.66
N MET A 271 1.18 4.10 14.63
CA MET A 271 2.01 5.17 14.08
C MET A 271 1.17 6.35 13.57
N ALA A 272 0.09 6.09 12.84
CA ALA A 272 -0.81 7.12 12.32
C ALA A 272 -1.52 7.86 13.46
N VAL A 273 -2.10 7.13 14.41
CA VAL A 273 -2.83 7.70 15.56
C VAL A 273 -1.90 8.51 16.46
N SER A 274 -0.78 7.93 16.92
CA SER A 274 0.14 8.60 17.83
C SER A 274 0.84 9.77 17.15
N GLY A 275 1.25 9.65 15.89
CA GLY A 275 1.88 10.74 15.15
C GLY A 275 0.98 11.96 15.01
N VAL A 276 -0.26 11.77 14.54
CA VAL A 276 -1.23 12.87 14.40
C VAL A 276 -1.60 13.45 15.75
N LYS A 277 -1.88 12.61 16.75
CA LYS A 277 -2.26 13.04 18.09
C LYS A 277 -1.15 13.86 18.74
N THR A 278 0.11 13.41 18.68
CA THR A 278 1.26 14.14 19.23
C THR A 278 1.43 15.51 18.57
N LEU A 279 1.33 15.60 17.24
CA LEU A 279 1.42 16.88 16.52
C LEU A 279 0.33 17.86 16.96
N VAL A 280 -0.89 17.38 17.14
CA VAL A 280 -2.01 18.18 17.63
C VAL A 280 -1.80 18.59 19.09
N ASN A 281 -1.34 17.67 19.94
CA ASN A 281 -1.12 17.94 21.37
C ASN A 281 0.02 18.91 21.63
N PHE A 282 1.09 18.88 20.84
CA PHE A 282 2.19 19.84 20.95
C PHE A 282 1.87 21.22 20.39
N ASN A 283 0.71 21.39 19.76
CA ASN A 283 0.31 22.72 19.26
C ASN A 283 0.00 23.69 20.41
N PRO A 284 0.81 24.75 20.63
CA PRO A 284 0.62 25.67 21.74
C PRO A 284 -0.57 26.61 21.54
N LEU A 285 -1.21 26.61 20.38
CA LEU A 285 -2.30 27.52 20.05
C LEU A 285 -3.68 26.96 20.42
N ILE A 286 -3.75 25.65 20.71
CA ILE A 286 -4.95 24.96 21.16
C ILE A 286 -4.78 24.61 22.65
N LYS A 287 -5.85 24.65 23.46
CA LYS A 287 -5.78 24.27 24.88
C LYS A 287 -5.58 22.75 25.04
N LEU A 288 -4.36 22.29 24.75
CA LEU A 288 -3.88 20.92 24.91
C LEU A 288 -2.51 21.00 25.62
N ASP A 289 -1.80 19.89 25.73
CA ASP A 289 -0.53 19.82 26.50
C ASP A 289 0.49 20.86 26.08
N GLY A 290 0.65 21.12 24.76
CA GLY A 290 1.55 22.14 24.24
C GLY A 290 1.21 23.57 24.71
N TYR A 291 -0.08 23.87 24.90
CA TYR A 291 -0.51 25.16 25.47
C TYR A 291 -0.13 25.27 26.95
N TYR A 292 -0.41 24.22 27.73
CA TYR A 292 -0.06 24.23 29.15
C TYR A 292 1.45 24.28 29.35
N LEU A 293 2.19 23.52 28.54
CA LEU A 293 3.66 23.54 28.54
C LEU A 293 4.21 24.94 28.22
N LEU A 294 3.65 25.64 27.22
CA LEU A 294 4.04 27.01 26.90
C LEU A 294 3.65 27.99 28.02
N SER A 295 2.46 27.83 28.60
CA SER A 295 1.98 28.63 29.73
C SER A 295 2.89 28.49 30.96
N ASP A 296 3.30 27.27 31.31
CA ASP A 296 4.24 26.97 32.38
C ASP A 296 5.67 27.43 32.08
N TYR A 297 6.08 27.30 30.80
CA TYR A 297 7.37 27.79 30.32
C TYR A 297 7.47 29.32 30.44
N LEU A 298 6.41 30.06 30.12
CA LEU A 298 6.35 31.50 30.21
C LEU A 298 6.01 31.98 31.63
N ASP A 299 5.54 31.11 32.51
CA ASP A 299 5.00 31.36 33.83
C ASP A 299 3.79 32.33 33.83
N ILE A 300 2.99 32.23 32.77
CA ILE A 300 1.79 33.08 32.59
C ILE A 300 0.55 32.16 32.59
N PRO A 301 -0.17 32.07 33.71
CA PRO A 301 -1.39 31.27 33.74
C PRO A 301 -2.48 31.90 32.87
N ASN A 302 -3.32 31.07 32.25
CA ASN A 302 -4.39 31.51 31.36
C ASN A 302 -3.93 32.38 30.19
N LEU A 303 -2.72 32.08 29.62
CA LEU A 303 -2.07 32.83 28.57
C LEU A 303 -3.05 33.20 27.43
N ARG A 304 -3.86 32.23 26.94
CA ARG A 304 -4.80 32.47 25.84
C ARG A 304 -5.89 33.47 26.20
N LYS A 305 -6.52 33.30 27.36
CA LYS A 305 -7.61 34.21 27.83
C LYS A 305 -7.10 35.64 28.03
N ARG A 306 -5.89 35.79 28.62
CA ARG A 306 -5.24 37.09 28.83
C ARG A 306 -4.84 37.75 27.52
N SER A 307 -4.23 36.99 26.59
CA SER A 307 -3.81 37.49 25.28
C SER A 307 -5.00 37.94 24.43
N PHE A 308 -6.08 37.15 24.38
CA PHE A 308 -7.29 37.54 23.64
C PHE A 308 -8.00 38.73 24.27
N ARG A 309 -8.00 38.84 25.61
CA ARG A 309 -8.53 40.02 26.31
C ARG A 309 -7.70 41.26 25.99
N TYR A 310 -6.38 41.14 25.96
CA TYR A 310 -5.47 42.22 25.63
C TYR A 310 -5.67 42.70 24.17
N ILE A 311 -5.70 41.82 23.22
CA ILE A 311 -5.95 42.15 21.78
C ILE A 311 -7.36 42.75 21.62
N GLY A 312 -8.37 42.14 22.23
CA GLY A 312 -9.73 42.66 22.18
C GLY A 312 -9.83 44.08 22.75
N GLY A 313 -9.09 44.38 23.85
CA GLY A 313 -8.97 45.75 24.40
C GLY A 313 -8.26 46.70 23.45
N LEU A 314 -7.19 46.26 22.79
CA LEU A 314 -6.48 47.06 21.79
C LEU A 314 -7.37 47.39 20.57
N LEU A 315 -8.12 46.36 20.07
CA LEU A 315 -9.08 46.56 18.99
C LEU A 315 -10.19 47.57 19.39
N LYS A 316 -10.79 47.37 20.58
CA LYS A 316 -11.83 48.31 21.09
C LYS A 316 -11.31 49.74 21.17
N ARG A 317 -10.04 49.93 21.58
CA ARG A 317 -9.39 51.24 21.63
C ARG A 317 -9.19 51.81 20.20
N LEU A 318 -8.77 51.00 19.25
CA LEU A 318 -8.58 51.44 17.88
C LEU A 318 -9.90 51.93 17.22
N PHE A 319 -11.02 51.31 17.61
CA PHE A 319 -12.37 51.70 17.15
C PHE A 319 -13.09 52.67 18.07
N GLY A 320 -12.42 53.24 19.11
CA GLY A 320 -13.01 54.21 20.02
C GLY A 320 -14.11 53.69 20.97
N LEU A 321 -14.22 52.35 21.11
CA LEU A 321 -15.35 51.66 21.77
C LEU A 321 -15.08 51.25 23.23
N GLY A 322 -14.03 51.70 23.91
CA GLY A 322 -13.76 51.20 25.23
C GLY A 322 -12.79 52.00 26.11
N PRO A 323 -12.87 51.85 27.47
CA PRO A 323 -11.98 52.51 28.38
C PRO A 323 -10.55 51.98 28.30
N THR A 324 -9.60 52.78 28.74
CA THR A 324 -8.17 52.46 28.82
C THR A 324 -7.92 51.21 29.64
N ILE A 325 -7.11 50.29 29.14
CA ILE A 325 -6.62 49.11 29.90
C ILE A 325 -5.78 49.63 31.06
N ARG A 326 -6.36 49.65 32.26
CA ARG A 326 -5.71 50.06 33.52
C ARG A 326 -5.08 48.86 34.24
N ALA A 327 -4.30 48.04 33.56
CA ALA A 327 -3.46 47.06 34.22
C ALA A 327 -2.03 47.42 33.91
N GLU A 328 -1.20 47.56 34.91
CA GLU A 328 0.25 47.64 34.79
C GLU A 328 0.76 46.28 34.30
N ILE A 329 0.74 46.10 33.00
CA ILE A 329 1.24 44.88 32.32
C ILE A 329 2.70 45.14 32.03
N SER A 330 3.59 44.22 32.46
CA SER A 330 5.01 44.37 32.20
C SER A 330 5.30 44.40 30.67
N ALA A 331 6.40 45.02 30.28
CA ALA A 331 6.78 45.15 28.88
C ALA A 331 7.02 43.76 28.24
N ARG A 332 7.43 42.75 29.03
CA ARG A 332 7.59 41.35 28.62
C ARG A 332 6.24 40.71 28.34
N GLU A 333 5.29 40.80 29.31
CA GLU A 333 3.96 40.21 29.15
C GLU A 333 3.21 40.83 27.99
N ARG A 334 3.32 42.13 27.76
CA ARG A 334 2.71 42.83 26.61
C ARG A 334 3.16 42.28 25.29
N ARG A 335 4.49 42.03 25.13
CA ARG A 335 5.04 41.40 23.92
C ARG A 335 4.51 39.97 23.72
N VAL A 336 4.48 39.19 24.79
CA VAL A 336 3.96 37.81 24.77
C VAL A 336 2.48 37.80 24.39
N TYR A 337 1.64 38.66 25.01
CA TYR A 337 0.22 38.72 24.68
C TYR A 337 -0.07 39.13 23.26
N LEU A 338 0.69 40.09 22.72
CA LEU A 338 0.59 40.50 21.31
C LEU A 338 0.97 39.37 20.38
N LEU A 339 2.18 38.80 20.53
CA LEU A 339 2.69 37.78 19.65
C LEU A 339 1.82 36.53 19.68
N TYR A 340 1.61 35.97 20.86
CA TYR A 340 0.79 34.77 21.04
C TYR A 340 -0.64 35.00 20.59
N GLY A 341 -1.25 36.10 20.99
CA GLY A 341 -2.65 36.40 20.69
C GLY A 341 -2.91 36.63 19.20
N LEU A 342 -2.00 37.33 18.47
CA LEU A 342 -2.11 37.52 17.03
C LEU A 342 -1.97 36.18 16.28
N VAL A 343 -0.95 35.39 16.63
CA VAL A 343 -0.75 34.07 16.00
C VAL A 343 -1.93 33.13 16.28
N ALA A 344 -2.39 33.07 17.53
CA ALA A 344 -3.52 32.22 17.92
C ALA A 344 -4.85 32.68 17.29
N ALA A 345 -5.07 34.01 17.14
CA ALA A 345 -6.23 34.54 16.43
C ALA A 345 -6.18 34.20 14.94
N PHE A 346 -5.05 34.45 14.28
CA PHE A 346 -4.83 34.11 12.88
C PHE A 346 -5.06 32.62 12.62
N CYS A 347 -4.38 31.73 13.34
CA CYS A 347 -4.56 30.29 13.20
C CYS A 347 -6.01 29.84 13.47
N SER A 348 -6.68 30.47 14.47
CA SER A 348 -8.09 30.15 14.75
C SER A 348 -9.01 30.55 13.60
N VAL A 349 -8.75 31.68 12.94
CA VAL A 349 -9.51 32.14 11.77
C VAL A 349 -9.23 31.24 10.56
N VAL A 350 -7.96 30.97 10.27
CA VAL A 350 -7.55 30.11 9.15
C VAL A 350 -8.13 28.71 9.31
N LEU A 351 -8.01 28.10 10.49
CA LEU A 351 -8.57 26.77 10.76
C LEU A 351 -10.09 26.76 10.61
N PHE A 352 -10.76 27.79 11.16
CA PHE A 352 -12.22 27.91 11.02
C PHE A 352 -12.64 28.07 9.56
N ALA A 353 -11.96 28.92 8.80
CA ALA A 353 -12.21 29.11 7.38
C ALA A 353 -11.96 27.80 6.60
N TRP A 354 -10.83 27.14 6.87
CA TRP A 354 -10.49 25.87 6.20
C TRP A 354 -11.53 24.78 6.47
N VAL A 355 -11.91 24.57 7.73
CA VAL A 355 -12.96 23.60 8.11
C VAL A 355 -14.29 23.96 7.44
N THR A 356 -14.67 25.25 7.43
CA THR A 356 -15.92 25.72 6.82
C THR A 356 -15.93 25.45 5.30
N VAL A 357 -14.83 25.75 4.59
CA VAL A 357 -14.71 25.52 3.15
C VAL A 357 -14.73 24.01 2.84
N LYS A 358 -13.97 23.22 3.60
CA LYS A 358 -13.91 21.75 3.37
C LYS A 358 -15.22 21.05 3.70
N ALA A 359 -15.85 21.38 4.84
CA ALA A 359 -17.13 20.80 5.22
C ALA A 359 -18.26 21.28 4.28
N GLY A 360 -18.27 22.56 3.91
CA GLY A 360 -19.22 23.11 2.94
C GLY A 360 -19.08 22.46 1.58
N GLY A 361 -17.85 22.36 1.06
CA GLY A 361 -17.56 21.67 -0.21
C GLY A 361 -18.02 20.22 -0.20
N PHE A 362 -17.71 19.46 0.85
CA PHE A 362 -18.16 18.07 0.98
C PHE A 362 -19.70 17.93 0.96
N LEU A 363 -20.43 18.85 1.62
CA LEU A 363 -21.89 18.84 1.62
C LEU A 363 -22.48 19.23 0.26
N ILE A 364 -21.84 20.13 -0.46
CA ILE A 364 -22.21 20.52 -1.84
C ILE A 364 -22.01 19.35 -2.79
N ASP A 365 -20.84 18.71 -2.77
CA ASP A 365 -20.49 17.58 -3.63
C ASP A 365 -21.42 16.39 -3.43
N ARG A 366 -21.96 16.22 -2.21
CA ARG A 366 -22.92 15.15 -1.87
C ARG A 366 -24.37 15.53 -2.11
N HIS A 367 -24.66 16.71 -2.69
CA HIS A 367 -26.02 17.18 -2.98
C HIS A 367 -26.95 17.13 -1.76
N GLN A 368 -26.48 17.60 -0.60
CA GLN A 368 -27.20 17.59 0.69
C GLN A 368 -27.66 19.01 1.09
N PRO A 369 -28.70 19.59 0.44
CA PRO A 369 -29.09 20.99 0.65
C PRO A 369 -29.57 21.28 2.06
N GLY A 370 -30.26 20.34 2.70
CA GLY A 370 -30.73 20.50 4.08
C GLY A 370 -29.58 20.53 5.11
N ALA A 371 -28.60 19.63 4.94
CA ALA A 371 -27.42 19.60 5.80
C ALA A 371 -26.55 20.84 5.58
N LEU A 372 -26.42 21.34 4.34
CA LEU A 372 -25.72 22.58 4.02
C LEU A 372 -26.37 23.79 4.67
N ALA A 373 -27.71 23.92 4.62
CA ALA A 373 -28.45 25.01 5.25
C ALA A 373 -28.28 24.99 6.77
N LEU A 374 -28.36 23.80 7.41
CA LEU A 374 -28.12 23.63 8.84
C LEU A 374 -26.68 23.99 9.21
N PHE A 375 -25.72 23.55 8.44
CA PHE A 375 -24.30 23.86 8.63
C PHE A 375 -24.04 25.38 8.49
N ALA A 376 -24.55 26.01 7.45
CA ALA A 376 -24.46 27.46 7.24
C ALA A 376 -25.14 28.25 8.39
N GLY A 377 -26.30 27.78 8.87
CA GLY A 377 -27.00 28.35 10.02
C GLY A 377 -26.15 28.26 11.30
N LEU A 378 -25.55 27.09 11.59
CA LEU A 378 -24.66 26.91 12.75
C LEU A 378 -23.41 27.79 12.68
N VAL A 379 -22.76 27.85 11.51
CA VAL A 379 -21.60 28.71 11.26
C VAL A 379 -21.97 30.18 11.43
N GLY A 380 -23.10 30.62 10.86
CA GLY A 380 -23.62 31.98 10.99
C GLY A 380 -23.94 32.36 12.45
N MET A 381 -24.63 31.49 13.18
CA MET A 381 -24.97 31.67 14.57
C MET A 381 -23.73 31.77 15.49
N LYS A 382 -22.75 30.88 15.28
CA LYS A 382 -21.48 30.91 16.03
C LYS A 382 -20.65 32.14 15.69
N SER A 383 -20.61 32.56 14.46
CA SER A 383 -19.93 33.77 14.02
C SER A 383 -20.60 35.01 14.59
N ARG A 384 -21.95 35.09 14.55
CA ARG A 384 -22.73 36.19 15.14
C ARG A 384 -22.54 36.33 16.65
N ARG A 385 -22.52 35.20 17.40
CA ARG A 385 -22.24 35.19 18.85
C ARG A 385 -20.83 35.71 19.15
N ARG A 386 -19.80 35.29 18.38
CA ARG A 386 -18.43 35.78 18.54
C ARG A 386 -18.32 37.26 18.21
N PHE A 387 -18.98 37.70 17.12
CA PHE A 387 -19.00 39.12 16.72
C PHE A 387 -19.67 40.01 17.78
N ARG A 388 -20.80 39.55 18.36
CA ARG A 388 -21.48 40.26 19.47
C ARG A 388 -20.60 40.33 20.72
N LYS A 389 -19.84 39.27 21.05
CA LYS A 389 -18.89 39.32 22.20
C LYS A 389 -17.72 40.29 21.94
N LEU A 390 -17.29 40.47 20.70
CA LEU A 390 -16.20 41.40 20.33
C LEU A 390 -16.64 42.86 20.27
N PHE A 391 -17.84 43.16 19.77
CA PHE A 391 -18.31 44.53 19.49
C PHE A 391 -19.51 44.96 20.32
N GLY A 392 -20.15 44.04 21.07
CA GLY A 392 -21.26 44.40 21.94
C GLY A 392 -20.81 45.24 23.14
N LYS A 393 -21.60 46.30 23.52
CA LYS A 393 -21.44 47.04 24.79
C LYS A 393 -21.58 46.04 25.95
N SER A 394 -20.52 45.85 26.69
CA SER A 394 -20.52 44.99 27.88
C SER A 394 -21.25 45.69 29.02
N ALA A 395 -22.43 45.25 29.33
CA ALA A 395 -22.96 45.29 30.69
C ALA A 395 -23.05 43.82 31.09
N ASP A 396 -22.06 43.32 31.80
CA ASP A 396 -22.12 42.38 32.90
C ASP A 396 -20.73 41.86 33.24
N PRO A 397 -20.32 41.83 34.50
CA PRO A 397 -19.15 41.08 34.90
C PRO A 397 -19.43 39.58 34.74
N ALA A 398 -18.49 38.95 34.10
CA ALA A 398 -18.44 37.56 33.69
C ALA A 398 -19.14 36.57 34.62
N GLU A 399 -20.12 35.84 34.09
CA GLU A 399 -20.38 34.49 34.56
C GLU A 399 -19.09 33.66 34.54
N PRO A 400 -18.74 32.98 35.61
CA PRO A 400 -17.63 32.05 35.60
C PRO A 400 -17.95 30.92 34.60
N ASP A 401 -17.11 30.78 33.62
CA ASP A 401 -17.06 29.54 32.83
C ASP A 401 -16.58 28.44 33.81
N ASP A 402 -17.49 27.59 34.26
CA ASP A 402 -17.30 26.53 35.29
C ASP A 402 -16.43 25.37 34.82
N ASP A 403 -15.64 25.53 33.74
CA ASP A 403 -15.06 24.38 33.05
C ASP A 403 -13.54 24.19 33.14
N ASP A 404 -12.84 25.09 33.83
CA ASP A 404 -11.38 24.96 34.01
C ASP A 404 -11.04 25.08 35.51
N GLY A 405 -10.35 24.10 36.08
CA GLY A 405 -9.68 24.18 37.39
C GLY A 405 -8.53 25.19 37.37
N ASP A 406 -8.81 26.39 36.85
CA ASP A 406 -7.83 27.43 36.60
C ASP A 406 -7.47 28.15 37.90
N VAL A 407 -6.18 28.32 38.10
CA VAL A 407 -5.62 29.18 39.17
C VAL A 407 -6.17 30.61 38.99
N GLU A 408 -6.97 31.10 39.90
CA GLU A 408 -7.44 32.47 39.87
C GLU A 408 -6.25 33.45 40.01
N ALA A 409 -6.19 34.42 39.08
CA ALA A 409 -5.08 35.36 39.02
C ALA A 409 -5.14 36.40 40.12
N PRO A 410 -3.99 36.87 40.62
CA PRO A 410 -3.92 37.88 41.66
C PRO A 410 -4.35 39.28 41.19
N LEU A 411 -4.64 40.14 42.14
CA LEU A 411 -4.94 41.55 41.98
C LEU A 411 -3.80 42.36 41.35
N PRO A 412 -4.09 43.46 40.65
CA PRO A 412 -3.07 44.40 40.25
C PRO A 412 -2.66 45.31 41.40
N ALA A 413 -1.40 45.51 41.55
CA ALA A 413 -0.64 46.59 42.04
C ALA A 413 0.50 46.29 43.02
N ALA A 414 1.54 46.87 42.72
CA ALA A 414 2.91 46.95 43.05
C ALA A 414 3.29 47.05 44.54
N LEU A 415 4.36 46.30 44.89
CA LEU A 415 5.33 46.66 45.93
C LEU A 415 6.67 45.90 45.70
N PRO A 416 7.86 46.44 46.08
CA PRO A 416 9.16 45.95 45.69
C PRO A 416 9.71 44.75 46.50
N GLU A 417 10.73 44.07 45.92
CA GLU A 417 11.26 42.77 46.39
C GLU A 417 12.49 42.93 47.29
N PRO A 418 12.81 41.93 48.16
CA PRO A 418 14.12 41.72 48.76
C PRO A 418 14.86 40.47 48.31
N ALA A 419 16.19 40.44 48.50
CA ALA A 419 17.23 39.56 47.90
C ALA A 419 17.40 38.16 48.58
N PRO A 420 18.13 37.19 47.92
CA PRO A 420 18.04 35.77 48.25
C PRO A 420 19.14 35.22 49.16
N GLU A 421 18.88 34.10 49.89
CA GLU A 421 19.83 33.36 50.73
C GLU A 421 20.18 31.92 50.20
N PRO A 422 21.29 31.28 50.66
CA PRO A 422 21.98 30.24 49.96
C PRO A 422 21.68 28.77 50.33
N LYS A 423 22.04 27.84 49.45
CA LYS A 423 21.77 26.40 49.46
C LYS A 423 22.72 25.53 50.31
N ARG A 424 22.21 24.41 50.88
CA ARG A 424 23.00 23.30 51.46
C ARG A 424 22.88 21.98 50.65
N PRO A 425 23.91 21.11 50.65
CA PRO A 425 23.97 19.96 49.76
C PRO A 425 23.47 18.63 50.37
N GLY A 426 22.89 17.76 49.54
CA GLY A 426 22.32 16.46 49.88
C GLY A 426 23.20 15.26 49.55
N LYS A 427 23.08 14.21 50.36
CA LYS A 427 23.90 12.97 50.36
C LYS A 427 23.47 11.95 49.30
N ARG A 428 24.47 11.27 48.70
CA ARG A 428 24.32 10.16 47.71
C ARG A 428 24.06 8.81 48.41
N GLY A 429 23.05 8.07 47.92
CA GLY A 429 22.72 6.71 48.32
C GLY A 429 23.22 5.64 47.34
N ARG A 430 23.58 4.45 47.89
CA ARG A 430 24.14 3.29 47.17
C ARG A 430 23.11 2.56 46.31
N PRO A 431 23.53 1.88 45.21
CA PRO A 431 22.60 1.21 44.27
C PRO A 431 22.12 -0.15 44.82
N GLU A 432 20.79 -0.39 44.68
CA GLU A 432 20.13 -1.62 45.13
C GLU A 432 20.18 -2.75 44.07
N ARG A 433 20.20 -4.01 44.53
CA ARG A 433 20.28 -5.28 43.79
C ARG A 433 19.28 -5.51 42.65
N ARG A 434 18.30 -4.60 42.44
CA ARG A 434 17.29 -4.73 41.38
C ARG A 434 17.80 -4.41 39.97
N HIS A 435 18.89 -3.65 39.84
CA HIS A 435 19.48 -3.36 38.51
C HIS A 435 20.09 -4.61 37.87
N VAL A 436 20.54 -5.58 38.68
CA VAL A 436 21.11 -6.84 38.21
C VAL A 436 20.06 -7.69 37.50
N ALA A 437 18.82 -7.76 38.02
CA ALA A 437 17.74 -8.54 37.37
C ALA A 437 17.34 -7.98 35.99
N TRP A 438 17.31 -6.67 35.84
CA TRP A 438 17.02 -6.02 34.54
C TRP A 438 18.16 -6.18 33.55
N VAL A 439 19.41 -6.10 34.02
CA VAL A 439 20.60 -6.37 33.18
C VAL A 439 20.62 -7.83 32.75
N VAL A 440 20.29 -8.78 33.64
CA VAL A 440 20.20 -10.21 33.29
C VAL A 440 19.06 -10.46 32.28
N MET A 441 17.88 -9.82 32.46
CA MET A 441 16.77 -9.96 31.51
C MET A 441 17.12 -9.34 30.16
N ALA A 442 17.69 -8.14 30.13
CA ALA A 442 18.13 -7.49 28.90
C ALA A 442 19.25 -8.27 28.20
N SER A 443 20.20 -8.84 28.98
CA SER A 443 21.24 -9.70 28.46
C SER A 443 20.67 -11.02 27.91
N GLY A 444 19.63 -11.57 28.55
CA GLY A 444 18.92 -12.75 28.07
C GLY A 444 18.19 -12.51 26.74
N VAL A 445 17.49 -11.38 26.62
CA VAL A 445 16.85 -10.97 25.38
C VAL A 445 17.90 -10.72 24.28
N LEU A 446 18.99 -10.04 24.61
CA LEU A 446 20.09 -9.78 23.67
C LEU A 446 20.75 -11.09 23.23
N ALA A 447 20.98 -12.03 24.16
CA ALA A 447 21.49 -13.37 23.85
C ALA A 447 20.54 -14.14 22.93
N LEU A 448 19.23 -14.09 23.19
CA LEU A 448 18.21 -14.70 22.34
C LEU A 448 18.22 -14.11 20.92
N LEU A 449 18.37 -12.81 20.78
CA LEU A 449 18.44 -12.12 19.48
C LEU A 449 19.74 -12.47 18.72
N LEU A 450 20.86 -12.61 19.43
CA LEU A 450 22.17 -12.90 18.82
C LEU A 450 22.38 -14.38 18.51
N ILE A 451 21.88 -15.30 19.35
CA ILE A 451 22.11 -16.76 19.25
C ILE A 451 20.93 -17.43 18.58
N GLY A 452 19.70 -16.93 18.79
CA GLY A 452 18.49 -17.48 18.21
C GLY A 452 18.52 -17.44 16.68
N ARG A 453 18.10 -18.54 16.04
CA ARG A 453 18.01 -18.68 14.58
C ARG A 453 16.56 -18.90 14.19
N LEU A 454 16.11 -18.20 13.20
CA LEU A 454 14.81 -18.37 12.55
C LEU A 454 15.01 -18.56 11.06
N GLU A 455 14.10 -19.28 10.46
CA GLU A 455 14.08 -19.51 9.03
C GLU A 455 13.64 -18.24 8.28
N LEU A 456 14.47 -17.82 7.33
CA LEU A 456 14.12 -16.71 6.44
C LEU A 456 13.03 -17.17 5.49
N ARG A 457 11.89 -16.48 5.48
CA ARG A 457 10.77 -16.77 4.60
C ARG A 457 10.51 -15.54 3.72
N ILE A 458 10.65 -15.73 2.40
CA ILE A 458 10.40 -14.69 1.41
C ILE A 458 9.04 -14.99 0.80
N GLY A 459 8.11 -14.03 0.89
CA GLY A 459 6.75 -14.18 0.39
C GLY A 459 6.55 -13.56 -0.98
N GLY A 460 5.70 -14.17 -1.81
CA GLY A 460 5.29 -13.60 -3.09
C GLY A 460 3.95 -14.14 -3.55
N ALA A 461 3.17 -13.31 -4.25
CA ALA A 461 1.99 -13.77 -4.94
C ALA A 461 2.41 -14.61 -6.16
N PHE A 462 1.64 -15.64 -6.48
CA PHE A 462 1.91 -16.47 -7.64
C PHE A 462 0.67 -16.77 -8.48
N VAL A 463 0.91 -17.13 -9.73
CA VAL A 463 -0.08 -17.66 -10.66
C VAL A 463 0.40 -19.02 -11.14
N VAL A 464 -0.49 -20.00 -11.18
CA VAL A 464 -0.23 -21.33 -11.71
C VAL A 464 -0.34 -21.30 -13.24
N LEU A 465 0.67 -21.85 -13.92
CA LEU A 465 0.73 -22.06 -15.37
C LEU A 465 0.98 -23.54 -15.64
N PRO A 466 0.51 -24.10 -16.74
CA PRO A 466 0.92 -25.44 -17.15
C PRO A 466 2.42 -25.44 -17.48
N GLU A 467 3.11 -26.56 -17.25
CA GLU A 467 4.52 -26.70 -17.64
C GLU A 467 4.64 -26.84 -19.16
N GLU A 468 3.81 -27.69 -19.75
CA GLU A 468 3.68 -27.83 -21.17
C GLU A 468 2.29 -27.41 -21.63
N ASN A 469 2.25 -26.55 -22.62
CA ASN A 469 1.04 -26.13 -23.30
C ASN A 469 1.22 -26.42 -24.80
N ALA A 470 0.29 -27.14 -25.36
CA ALA A 470 0.21 -27.33 -26.80
C ALA A 470 -0.99 -26.55 -27.35
N ASP A 471 -0.67 -25.61 -28.20
CA ASP A 471 -1.66 -24.94 -29.04
C ASP A 471 -1.93 -25.87 -30.24
N VAL A 472 -3.07 -26.57 -30.25
CA VAL A 472 -3.51 -27.37 -31.40
C VAL A 472 -4.00 -26.42 -32.47
N ARG A 473 -3.28 -26.35 -33.58
CA ARG A 473 -3.54 -25.42 -34.70
C ARG A 473 -3.89 -26.19 -35.96
N ALA A 474 -4.71 -25.58 -36.82
CA ALA A 474 -4.99 -26.10 -38.16
C ALA A 474 -3.72 -26.01 -39.02
N GLU A 475 -3.24 -27.12 -39.58
CA GLU A 475 -2.08 -27.15 -40.47
C GLU A 475 -2.46 -26.81 -41.91
N VAL A 476 -3.74 -27.01 -42.25
CA VAL A 476 -4.34 -26.65 -43.53
C VAL A 476 -5.60 -25.82 -43.34
N GLU A 477 -5.96 -25.06 -44.36
CA GLU A 477 -7.20 -24.27 -44.37
C GLU A 477 -8.39 -25.21 -44.62
N GLY A 478 -9.47 -25.01 -43.82
CA GLY A 478 -10.68 -25.84 -44.00
C GLY A 478 -11.86 -25.34 -43.13
N ILE A 479 -13.05 -25.82 -43.38
CA ILE A 479 -14.22 -25.60 -42.56
C ILE A 479 -14.26 -26.67 -41.47
N VAL A 480 -14.41 -26.25 -40.20
CA VAL A 480 -14.58 -27.20 -39.09
C VAL A 480 -15.91 -27.92 -39.25
N GLU A 481 -15.85 -29.19 -39.59
CA GLU A 481 -17.05 -30.03 -39.79
C GLU A 481 -17.51 -30.66 -38.48
N GLU A 482 -16.57 -31.12 -37.68
CA GLU A 482 -16.83 -31.78 -36.40
C GLU A 482 -15.73 -31.50 -35.40
N LEU A 483 -16.12 -31.27 -34.13
CA LEU A 483 -15.22 -31.16 -33.01
C LEU A 483 -15.45 -32.35 -32.07
N ASP A 484 -14.49 -33.22 -31.96
CA ASP A 484 -14.58 -34.49 -31.24
C ASP A 484 -14.26 -34.34 -29.73
N VAL A 485 -14.02 -33.09 -29.24
CA VAL A 485 -13.58 -32.85 -27.88
C VAL A 485 -14.42 -31.82 -27.15
N GLN A 486 -14.45 -31.92 -25.81
CA GLN A 486 -15.13 -30.99 -24.89
C GLN A 486 -14.14 -30.37 -23.93
N GLU A 487 -14.51 -29.18 -23.39
CA GLU A 487 -13.76 -28.52 -22.32
C GLU A 487 -13.60 -29.45 -21.11
N GLY A 488 -12.35 -29.62 -20.63
CA GLY A 488 -12.03 -30.48 -19.51
C GLY A 488 -11.86 -31.96 -19.84
N GLN A 489 -12.03 -32.37 -21.09
CA GLN A 489 -11.81 -33.75 -21.53
C GLN A 489 -10.31 -34.07 -21.56
N HIS A 490 -9.95 -35.24 -21.07
CA HIS A 490 -8.62 -35.79 -21.18
C HIS A 490 -8.39 -36.39 -22.58
N VAL A 491 -7.32 -35.99 -23.25
CA VAL A 491 -6.92 -36.47 -24.57
C VAL A 491 -5.49 -36.99 -24.54
N GLN A 492 -5.20 -38.01 -25.34
CA GLN A 492 -3.86 -38.54 -25.53
C GLN A 492 -3.21 -37.93 -26.78
N ALA A 493 -1.89 -38.01 -26.86
CA ALA A 493 -1.18 -37.63 -28.07
C ALA A 493 -1.65 -38.50 -29.26
N GLY A 494 -2.09 -37.90 -30.35
CA GLY A 494 -2.67 -38.55 -31.53
C GLY A 494 -4.22 -38.61 -31.53
N ASP A 495 -4.90 -38.27 -30.44
CA ASP A 495 -6.36 -38.22 -30.42
C ASP A 495 -6.89 -37.10 -31.31
N VAL A 496 -8.00 -37.41 -32.03
CA VAL A 496 -8.65 -36.45 -32.93
C VAL A 496 -9.31 -35.36 -32.14
N ILE A 497 -8.96 -34.13 -32.45
CA ILE A 497 -9.52 -32.91 -31.84
C ILE A 497 -10.63 -32.34 -32.71
N ALA A 498 -10.35 -32.24 -34.05
CA ALA A 498 -11.29 -31.67 -35.00
C ALA A 498 -11.11 -32.33 -36.38
N ARG A 499 -12.19 -32.35 -37.14
CA ARG A 499 -12.21 -32.73 -38.55
C ARG A 499 -12.52 -31.49 -39.38
N LEU A 500 -11.63 -31.19 -40.31
CA LEU A 500 -11.80 -30.10 -41.25
C LEU A 500 -12.27 -30.65 -42.59
N SER A 501 -13.10 -29.93 -43.30
CA SER A 501 -13.53 -30.19 -44.63
C SER A 501 -12.95 -29.14 -45.57
N ASN A 502 -12.29 -29.63 -46.64
CA ASN A 502 -11.80 -28.77 -47.75
C ASN A 502 -12.07 -29.48 -49.08
N HIS A 503 -13.27 -29.24 -49.62
CA HIS A 503 -13.69 -29.83 -50.87
C HIS A 503 -12.79 -29.47 -52.05
N ALA A 504 -12.16 -28.29 -52.04
CA ALA A 504 -11.26 -27.86 -53.10
C ALA A 504 -9.98 -28.72 -53.12
N LEU A 505 -9.44 -29.01 -51.94
CA LEU A 505 -8.22 -29.82 -51.77
C LEU A 505 -8.49 -31.27 -52.19
N VAL A 506 -9.62 -31.85 -51.80
CA VAL A 506 -10.02 -33.21 -52.18
C VAL A 506 -10.25 -33.31 -53.69
N ALA A 507 -10.90 -32.29 -54.28
CA ALA A 507 -11.11 -32.24 -55.73
C ALA A 507 -9.78 -32.11 -56.52
N GLU A 508 -8.81 -31.34 -56.03
CA GLU A 508 -7.49 -31.18 -56.65
C GLU A 508 -6.66 -32.51 -56.57
N LEU A 509 -6.76 -33.24 -55.44
CA LEU A 509 -6.21 -34.58 -55.34
C LEU A 509 -6.80 -35.51 -56.40
N GLY A 510 -8.13 -35.58 -56.52
CA GLY A 510 -8.83 -36.41 -57.49
C GLY A 510 -8.47 -36.04 -58.92
N LYS A 511 -8.28 -34.76 -59.23
CA LYS A 511 -7.80 -34.29 -60.54
C LYS A 511 -6.36 -34.74 -60.80
N THR A 512 -5.50 -34.62 -59.83
CA THR A 512 -4.08 -35.06 -59.93
C THR A 512 -4.00 -36.60 -60.14
N GLU A 513 -4.81 -37.38 -59.43
CA GLU A 513 -4.90 -38.83 -59.60
C GLU A 513 -5.38 -39.21 -60.99
N SER A 514 -6.33 -38.42 -61.54
CA SER A 514 -6.81 -38.64 -62.88
C SER A 514 -5.72 -38.35 -63.95
N ALA A 515 -5.02 -37.20 -63.77
CA ALA A 515 -3.88 -36.84 -64.63
C ALA A 515 -2.72 -37.87 -64.55
N LEU A 516 -2.50 -38.43 -63.36
CA LEU A 516 -1.50 -39.45 -63.11
C LEU A 516 -1.85 -40.76 -63.86
N ARG A 517 -3.12 -41.20 -63.78
CA ARG A 517 -3.61 -42.36 -64.52
C ARG A 517 -3.45 -42.17 -66.04
N GLU A 518 -3.81 -40.98 -66.55
CA GLU A 518 -3.65 -40.61 -67.95
C GLU A 518 -2.18 -40.66 -68.43
N THR A 519 -1.31 -39.99 -67.60
CA THR A 519 0.15 -39.94 -67.89
C THR A 519 0.76 -41.35 -67.88
N ARG A 520 0.39 -42.19 -66.91
CA ARG A 520 0.83 -43.59 -66.79
C ARG A 520 0.41 -44.42 -67.98
N ALA A 521 -0.84 -44.26 -68.41
CA ALA A 521 -1.33 -44.96 -69.65
C ALA A 521 -0.61 -44.44 -70.92
N ASN A 522 -0.32 -43.16 -71.04
CA ASN A 522 0.45 -42.60 -72.16
C ASN A 522 1.91 -43.11 -72.14
N LEU A 523 2.57 -43.19 -71.00
CA LEU A 523 3.89 -43.72 -70.84
C LEU A 523 3.92 -45.18 -71.28
N GLN A 524 2.95 -46.01 -70.82
CA GLN A 524 2.82 -47.40 -71.19
C GLN A 524 2.66 -47.56 -72.74
N LYS A 525 1.89 -46.70 -73.36
CA LYS A 525 1.72 -46.63 -74.82
C LYS A 525 3.04 -46.31 -75.52
N LEU A 526 3.81 -45.30 -74.97
CA LEU A 526 5.13 -44.95 -75.53
C LEU A 526 6.16 -46.07 -75.36
N GLU A 527 6.15 -46.78 -74.21
CA GLU A 527 7.00 -47.96 -73.95
C GLU A 527 6.65 -49.16 -74.80
N ALA A 528 5.39 -49.40 -75.09
CA ALA A 528 4.92 -50.52 -75.93
C ALA A 528 5.36 -50.35 -77.43
N GLY A 529 5.58 -49.00 -77.79
CA GLY A 529 6.02 -48.70 -79.15
C GLY A 529 4.97 -49.03 -80.27
N PRO A 530 5.33 -49.09 -81.54
CA PRO A 530 4.40 -49.40 -82.64
C PRO A 530 3.95 -50.85 -82.53
N THR A 531 2.68 -51.10 -82.91
CA THR A 531 2.10 -52.44 -82.83
C THR A 531 2.76 -53.42 -83.90
N ALA A 532 2.75 -54.72 -83.60
CA ALA A 532 3.30 -55.74 -84.52
C ALA A 532 2.63 -55.70 -85.87
N GLU A 533 1.33 -55.34 -85.90
CA GLU A 533 0.55 -55.19 -87.13
C GLU A 533 1.05 -54.03 -87.97
N GLU A 534 1.29 -52.81 -87.35
CA GLU A 534 1.79 -51.62 -88.06
C GLU A 534 3.16 -51.87 -88.65
N ILE A 535 4.03 -52.52 -87.91
CA ILE A 535 5.38 -52.99 -88.42
C ILE A 535 5.23 -53.96 -89.51
N ALA A 536 4.35 -54.98 -89.44
CA ALA A 536 4.13 -56.00 -90.45
C ALA A 536 3.65 -55.42 -91.81
N VAL A 537 2.72 -54.39 -91.74
CA VAL A 537 2.23 -53.70 -92.94
C VAL A 537 3.36 -52.94 -93.63
N LEU A 538 4.23 -52.25 -92.97
CA LEU A 538 5.35 -51.52 -93.55
C LEU A 538 6.47 -52.48 -94.02
N LYS A 539 6.71 -53.57 -93.32
CA LYS A 539 7.61 -54.62 -93.78
C LYS A 539 7.12 -55.22 -95.10
N ALA A 540 5.84 -55.50 -95.21
CA ALA A 540 5.24 -56.02 -96.46
C ALA A 540 5.36 -54.98 -97.57
N ALA A 541 5.26 -53.65 -97.30
CA ALA A 541 5.51 -52.62 -98.29
C ALA A 541 6.98 -52.55 -98.76
N VAL A 542 7.93 -52.68 -97.81
CA VAL A 542 9.34 -52.79 -98.17
C VAL A 542 9.60 -54.00 -99.04
N SER A 543 9.12 -55.18 -98.64
CA SER A 543 9.24 -56.42 -99.46
C SER A 543 8.68 -56.25 -100.88
N ARG A 544 7.52 -55.62 -101.06
CA ARG A 544 6.90 -55.35 -102.32
C ARG A 544 7.79 -54.42 -103.21
N ALA A 545 8.37 -53.39 -102.65
CA ALA A 545 9.26 -52.45 -103.30
C ALA A 545 10.58 -53.13 -103.67
N GLU A 546 11.10 -54.05 -102.76
CA GLU A 546 12.28 -54.90 -103.13
C GLU A 546 12.05 -55.81 -104.28
N ASP A 547 10.93 -56.47 -104.32
CA ASP A 547 10.53 -57.28 -105.45
C ASP A 547 10.38 -56.47 -106.72
N GLY A 548 9.79 -55.26 -106.66
CA GLY A 548 9.68 -54.33 -107.78
C GLY A 548 11.07 -53.91 -108.37
N LEU A 549 11.98 -53.52 -107.41
CA LEU A 549 13.37 -53.23 -107.83
C LEU A 549 14.10 -54.39 -108.42
N ARG A 550 13.97 -55.57 -107.85
CA ARG A 550 14.59 -56.81 -108.42
C ARG A 550 14.10 -57.08 -109.82
N TYR A 551 12.76 -56.92 -110.04
CA TYR A 551 12.17 -57.08 -111.38
C TYR A 551 12.74 -56.07 -112.41
N ALA A 552 12.77 -54.76 -112.00
CA ALA A 552 13.22 -53.66 -112.83
C ALA A 552 14.74 -53.82 -113.17
N GLN A 553 15.54 -54.23 -112.23
CA GLN A 553 16.98 -54.49 -112.40
C GLN A 553 17.22 -55.67 -113.38
N SER A 554 16.46 -56.78 -113.20
CA SER A 554 16.51 -57.91 -114.11
C SER A 554 16.12 -57.50 -115.50
N ASN A 555 15.09 -56.62 -115.66
CA ASN A 555 14.72 -56.10 -116.96
C ASN A 555 15.80 -55.18 -117.60
N VAL A 556 16.48 -54.31 -116.83
CA VAL A 556 17.63 -53.56 -117.33
C VAL A 556 18.73 -54.42 -117.72
N THR A 557 19.06 -55.49 -116.99
CA THR A 557 20.14 -56.46 -117.39
C THR A 557 19.82 -57.19 -118.70
N ARG A 558 18.56 -57.59 -118.81
CA ARG A 558 18.12 -58.30 -120.04
C ARG A 558 18.15 -57.29 -121.23
N LEU A 559 17.63 -56.14 -121.12
CA LEU A 559 17.61 -55.08 -122.20
C LEU A 559 18.97 -54.53 -122.51
N ARG A 560 19.93 -54.55 -121.56
CA ARG A 560 21.32 -54.17 -121.70
C ARG A 560 21.96 -55.20 -122.67
N SER A 561 21.79 -56.48 -122.43
CA SER A 561 22.34 -57.54 -123.40
C SER A 561 21.72 -57.52 -124.73
N LEU A 562 20.46 -57.14 -124.92
CA LEU A 562 19.80 -56.97 -126.22
C LEU A 562 20.23 -55.63 -126.89
N TYR A 563 20.50 -54.56 -126.14
CA TYR A 563 21.03 -53.34 -126.71
C TYR A 563 22.45 -53.48 -127.29
N GLU A 564 23.30 -54.18 -126.51
CA GLU A 564 24.65 -54.53 -126.95
C GLU A 564 24.64 -55.39 -128.24
N LYS A 565 23.47 -56.00 -128.48
CA LYS A 565 23.31 -56.85 -129.83
C LYS A 565 22.52 -56.15 -130.90
N GLU A 566 22.34 -54.76 -130.69
CA GLU A 566 21.58 -53.91 -131.55
C GLU A 566 20.08 -54.31 -131.72
N SER A 567 19.55 -55.20 -130.92
CA SER A 567 18.17 -55.71 -130.98
C SER A 567 17.05 -54.84 -130.37
N VAL A 568 17.35 -53.79 -129.60
CA VAL A 568 16.41 -52.88 -128.97
C VAL A 568 16.91 -51.48 -129.19
N THR A 569 15.97 -50.48 -129.10
CA THR A 569 16.26 -49.03 -129.27
C THR A 569 16.85 -48.40 -127.93
N ARG A 570 17.67 -47.40 -128.10
CA ARG A 570 18.27 -46.67 -127.00
C ARG A 570 17.17 -46.11 -126.00
N GLN A 571 16.03 -45.68 -126.51
CA GLN A 571 14.90 -45.22 -125.76
C GLN A 571 14.30 -46.30 -124.86
N GLU A 572 14.19 -47.53 -125.27
CA GLU A 572 13.70 -48.70 -124.57
C GLU A 572 14.64 -49.05 -123.38
N PHE A 573 15.97 -49.02 -123.63
CA PHE A 573 16.96 -49.19 -122.56
C PHE A 573 16.97 -48.09 -121.52
N GLU A 574 16.97 -46.74 -121.94
CA GLU A 574 16.85 -45.61 -121.04
C GLU A 574 15.54 -45.64 -120.24
N ALA A 575 14.45 -46.00 -120.79
CA ALA A 575 13.18 -46.18 -120.10
C ALA A 575 13.25 -47.25 -118.98
N ALA A 576 13.96 -48.36 -119.30
CA ALA A 576 14.12 -49.39 -118.27
C ALA A 576 15.06 -48.98 -117.16
N GLN A 577 16.13 -48.19 -117.47
CA GLN A 577 16.97 -47.59 -116.46
C GLN A 577 16.19 -46.64 -115.56
N GLN A 578 15.38 -45.76 -116.13
CA GLN A 578 14.53 -44.84 -115.47
C GLN A 578 13.54 -45.62 -114.50
N LEU A 579 12.94 -46.73 -114.99
CA LEU A 579 12.07 -47.56 -114.19
C LEU A 579 12.78 -48.16 -112.97
N ALA A 580 14.07 -48.61 -113.20
CA ALA A 580 14.86 -49.17 -112.06
C ALA A 580 15.23 -48.08 -111.06
N SER A 581 15.60 -46.90 -111.49
CA SER A 581 15.85 -45.78 -110.63
C SER A 581 14.58 -45.33 -109.84
N THR A 582 13.39 -45.36 -110.43
CA THR A 582 12.13 -45.07 -109.76
C THR A 582 11.87 -46.13 -108.67
N ALA A 583 12.05 -47.45 -109.01
CA ALA A 583 11.90 -48.55 -108.10
C ALA A 583 12.87 -48.47 -106.90
N GLU A 584 14.14 -47.99 -107.17
CA GLU A 584 15.12 -47.78 -106.14
C GLU A 584 14.66 -46.66 -105.11
N ASN A 585 14.12 -45.59 -105.66
CA ASN A 585 13.55 -44.50 -104.87
C ASN A 585 12.34 -44.99 -104.10
N ASP A 586 11.47 -45.77 -104.67
CA ASP A 586 10.31 -46.35 -103.97
C ASP A 586 10.71 -47.25 -102.80
N LEU A 587 11.77 -48.05 -103.00
CA LEU A 587 12.35 -48.90 -101.89
C LEU A 587 12.94 -48.05 -100.81
N ALA A 588 13.68 -46.93 -101.15
CA ALA A 588 14.26 -46.05 -100.18
C ALA A 588 13.18 -45.33 -99.36
N ASP A 589 12.09 -44.89 -100.02
CA ASP A 589 10.94 -44.33 -99.35
C ASP A 589 10.24 -45.31 -98.37
N ALA A 590 9.99 -46.55 -98.83
CA ALA A 590 9.38 -47.61 -98.02
C ALA A 590 10.23 -47.95 -96.78
N ARG A 591 11.55 -48.08 -97.00
CA ARG A 591 12.50 -48.26 -95.85
C ARG A 591 12.53 -47.11 -94.93
N GLY A 592 12.53 -45.84 -95.44
CA GLY A 592 12.50 -44.65 -94.64
C GLY A 592 11.24 -44.56 -93.75
N ARG A 593 10.08 -44.94 -94.31
CA ARG A 593 8.83 -45.01 -93.54
C ARG A 593 8.89 -46.06 -92.44
N LEU A 594 9.44 -47.21 -92.71
CA LEU A 594 9.58 -48.25 -91.66
C LEU A 594 10.54 -47.82 -90.56
N ASP A 595 11.70 -47.24 -90.95
CA ASP A 595 12.67 -46.71 -90.00
C ASP A 595 12.09 -45.60 -89.14
N LEU A 596 11.31 -44.68 -89.75
CA LEU A 596 10.59 -43.63 -88.97
C LEU A 596 9.58 -44.19 -88.00
N LEU A 597 8.83 -45.27 -88.42
CA LEU A 597 7.88 -45.87 -87.47
C LEU A 597 8.59 -46.56 -86.27
N VAL A 598 9.65 -47.30 -86.60
CA VAL A 598 10.43 -48.05 -85.57
C VAL A 598 11.13 -47.08 -84.63
N ARG A 599 11.54 -45.89 -85.11
CA ARG A 599 12.15 -44.82 -84.27
C ARG A 599 11.14 -43.88 -83.68
N ARG A 600 9.83 -44.12 -83.84
CA ARG A 600 8.77 -43.18 -83.41
C ARG A 600 8.76 -42.97 -81.90
N SER A 601 9.20 -43.89 -81.01
CA SER A 601 9.46 -43.71 -79.62
C SER A 601 10.85 -43.07 -79.41
N ARG A 602 10.96 -41.79 -79.52
CA ARG A 602 12.17 -41.04 -79.20
C ARG A 602 12.50 -41.19 -77.72
N PRO A 603 13.75 -41.45 -77.30
CA PRO A 603 14.13 -41.57 -75.90
C PRO A 603 13.78 -40.29 -75.10
N GLU A 604 13.80 -39.14 -75.78
CA GLU A 604 13.45 -37.85 -75.16
C GLU A 604 11.95 -37.75 -74.73
N ASP A 605 11.05 -38.30 -75.58
CA ASP A 605 9.59 -38.30 -75.30
C ASP A 605 9.31 -39.26 -74.15
N LEU A 606 10.02 -40.37 -74.06
CA LEU A 606 9.90 -41.29 -72.95
C LEU A 606 10.43 -40.69 -71.63
N GLU A 607 11.59 -40.03 -71.68
CA GLU A 607 12.13 -39.32 -70.51
C GLU A 607 11.24 -38.17 -70.10
N ALA A 608 10.67 -37.40 -71.01
CA ALA A 608 9.71 -36.34 -70.71
C ALA A 608 8.43 -36.87 -70.01
N ALA A 609 7.91 -38.02 -70.53
CA ALA A 609 6.72 -38.68 -69.95
C ALA A 609 7.05 -39.25 -68.56
N LYS A 610 8.22 -39.83 -68.33
CA LYS A 610 8.68 -40.26 -67.00
C LYS A 610 8.85 -39.09 -66.04
N ALA A 611 9.49 -38.01 -66.47
CA ALA A 611 9.63 -36.79 -65.64
C ALA A 611 8.27 -36.16 -65.24
N ARG A 612 7.31 -36.19 -66.17
CA ARG A 612 5.96 -35.77 -65.92
C ARG A 612 5.25 -36.64 -64.88
N LEU A 613 5.39 -37.98 -65.05
CA LEU A 613 4.86 -38.92 -64.06
C LEU A 613 5.43 -38.71 -62.67
N GLU A 614 6.73 -38.58 -62.53
CA GLU A 614 7.41 -38.29 -61.25
C GLU A 614 6.94 -37.02 -60.65
N SER A 615 6.75 -35.93 -61.43
CA SER A 615 6.22 -34.68 -60.98
C SER A 615 4.80 -34.80 -60.38
N LEU A 616 3.91 -35.51 -61.10
CA LEU A 616 2.55 -35.74 -60.63
C LEU A 616 2.51 -36.68 -59.41
N GLU A 617 3.39 -37.66 -59.30
CA GLU A 617 3.51 -38.51 -58.09
C GLU A 617 3.99 -37.70 -56.84
N LYS A 618 4.89 -36.74 -57.03
CA LYS A 618 5.31 -35.82 -55.98
C LYS A 618 4.14 -34.93 -55.55
N GLN A 619 3.40 -34.42 -56.56
CA GLN A 619 2.23 -33.56 -56.27
C GLN A 619 1.11 -34.36 -55.56
N GLN A 620 0.85 -35.62 -55.99
CA GLN A 620 -0.11 -36.47 -55.28
C GLN A 620 0.27 -36.68 -53.81
N ARG A 621 1.54 -37.06 -53.54
CA ARG A 621 2.02 -37.29 -52.18
C ARG A 621 1.92 -36.03 -51.30
N PHE A 622 2.16 -34.84 -51.89
CA PHE A 622 1.97 -33.58 -51.19
C PHE A 622 0.49 -33.34 -50.83
N LEU A 623 -0.40 -33.49 -51.80
CA LEU A 623 -1.85 -33.28 -51.56
C LEU A 623 -2.43 -34.35 -50.61
N GLU A 624 -1.98 -35.61 -50.66
CA GLU A 624 -2.34 -36.67 -49.74
C GLU A 624 -1.88 -36.31 -48.30
N GLY A 625 -0.72 -35.64 -48.14
CA GLY A 625 -0.23 -35.10 -46.90
C GLY A 625 -1.18 -34.04 -46.34
N GLU A 626 -1.50 -33.03 -47.17
CA GLU A 626 -2.44 -31.97 -46.77
C GLU A 626 -3.86 -32.48 -46.43
N VAL A 627 -4.35 -33.48 -47.18
CA VAL A 627 -5.64 -34.15 -46.90
C VAL A 627 -5.62 -34.88 -45.56
N ARG A 628 -4.50 -35.52 -45.19
CA ARG A 628 -4.36 -36.14 -43.86
C ARG A 628 -4.38 -35.11 -42.74
N GLU A 629 -3.80 -33.90 -42.96
CA GLU A 629 -3.77 -32.81 -42.02
C GLU A 629 -5.13 -32.13 -41.83
N LEU A 630 -6.16 -32.46 -42.63
CA LEU A 630 -7.57 -32.11 -42.36
C LEU A 630 -8.10 -32.76 -41.07
N THR A 631 -7.48 -33.83 -40.62
CA THR A 631 -7.74 -34.42 -39.30
C THR A 631 -6.78 -33.82 -38.29
N VAL A 632 -7.23 -32.87 -37.52
CA VAL A 632 -6.44 -32.19 -36.50
C VAL A 632 -6.33 -33.07 -35.27
N VAL A 633 -5.12 -33.44 -34.86
CA VAL A 633 -4.85 -34.31 -33.71
C VAL A 633 -4.10 -33.58 -32.60
N SER A 634 -4.26 -34.07 -31.37
CA SER A 634 -3.49 -33.55 -30.25
C SER A 634 -2.02 -33.92 -30.32
N PRO A 635 -1.08 -32.99 -30.25
CA PRO A 635 0.35 -33.29 -30.22
C PRO A 635 0.86 -33.82 -28.89
N VAL A 636 0.09 -33.60 -27.77
CA VAL A 636 0.45 -33.96 -26.41
C VAL A 636 -0.71 -34.63 -25.69
N THR A 637 -0.38 -35.40 -24.66
CA THR A 637 -1.37 -35.92 -23.71
C THR A 637 -1.70 -34.85 -22.68
N GLY A 638 -2.99 -34.56 -22.46
CA GLY A 638 -3.37 -33.52 -21.54
C GLY A 638 -4.88 -33.32 -21.45
N ILE A 639 -5.30 -32.17 -20.93
CA ILE A 639 -6.69 -31.78 -20.77
C ILE A 639 -7.01 -30.59 -21.69
N VAL A 640 -8.11 -30.69 -22.42
CA VAL A 640 -8.61 -29.61 -23.27
C VAL A 640 -9.02 -28.41 -22.44
N ALA A 641 -8.31 -27.29 -22.59
CA ALA A 641 -8.49 -26.08 -21.79
C ALA A 641 -9.24 -24.96 -22.52
N THR A 642 -9.61 -25.20 -23.80
CA THR A 642 -10.40 -24.21 -24.56
C THR A 642 -11.83 -24.19 -24.03
N PRO A 643 -12.37 -22.98 -23.70
CA PRO A 643 -13.73 -22.87 -23.20
C PRO A 643 -14.81 -23.42 -24.14
N ALA A 644 -15.81 -24.11 -23.62
CA ALA A 644 -16.89 -24.72 -24.40
C ALA A 644 -17.62 -23.72 -25.35
N PRO A 645 -17.87 -22.43 -25.00
CA PRO A 645 -18.43 -21.49 -25.95
C PRO A 645 -17.56 -21.27 -27.19
N GLN A 646 -16.23 -21.17 -27.03
CA GLN A 646 -15.29 -20.96 -28.13
C GLN A 646 -15.26 -22.19 -29.06
N LEU A 647 -15.23 -23.41 -28.49
CA LEU A 647 -15.30 -24.63 -29.26
C LEU A 647 -16.59 -24.71 -30.09
N LYS A 648 -17.72 -24.33 -29.51
CA LYS A 648 -19.02 -24.33 -30.23
C LYS A 648 -19.07 -23.31 -31.35
N GLU A 649 -18.50 -22.13 -31.15
CA GLU A 649 -18.45 -21.08 -32.18
C GLU A 649 -17.59 -21.48 -33.38
N MET A 650 -16.57 -22.32 -33.21
CA MET A 650 -15.70 -22.77 -34.28
C MET A 650 -16.36 -23.77 -35.20
N ASN A 651 -17.36 -24.51 -34.73
CA ASN A 651 -18.06 -25.48 -35.55
C ASN A 651 -18.77 -24.81 -36.75
N GLY A 652 -18.48 -25.26 -37.97
CA GLY A 652 -18.99 -24.65 -39.20
C GLY A 652 -18.24 -23.39 -39.68
N GLN A 653 -17.19 -22.94 -38.93
CA GLN A 653 -16.37 -21.79 -39.34
C GLN A 653 -15.20 -22.21 -40.27
N LEU A 654 -14.87 -21.34 -41.20
CA LEU A 654 -13.66 -21.45 -42.02
C LEU A 654 -12.45 -21.03 -41.18
N VAL A 655 -11.52 -21.94 -40.99
CA VAL A 655 -10.25 -21.71 -40.29
C VAL A 655 -9.10 -21.62 -41.26
N ALA A 656 -8.28 -20.60 -41.15
CA ALA A 656 -7.09 -20.46 -41.97
C ALA A 656 -5.94 -21.36 -41.46
N ARG A 657 -4.94 -21.62 -42.28
CA ARG A 657 -3.71 -22.28 -41.85
C ARG A 657 -3.04 -21.57 -40.69
N GLY A 658 -2.70 -22.29 -39.62
CA GLY A 658 -2.12 -21.77 -38.38
C GLY A 658 -3.15 -21.27 -37.35
N ALA A 659 -4.45 -21.30 -37.66
CA ALA A 659 -5.51 -20.92 -36.71
C ALA A 659 -5.52 -21.86 -35.51
N LEU A 660 -5.73 -21.30 -34.31
CA LEU A 660 -5.83 -22.03 -33.05
C LEU A 660 -7.19 -22.75 -33.00
N ILE A 661 -7.20 -24.05 -32.89
CA ILE A 661 -8.39 -24.89 -32.74
C ILE A 661 -8.66 -25.17 -31.25
N ALA A 662 -7.67 -25.70 -30.56
CA ALA A 662 -7.79 -26.04 -29.16
C ALA A 662 -6.48 -25.82 -28.39
N LYS A 663 -6.58 -25.64 -27.07
CA LYS A 663 -5.43 -25.64 -26.16
C LYS A 663 -5.49 -26.91 -25.34
N VAL A 664 -4.42 -27.68 -25.36
CA VAL A 664 -4.28 -28.87 -24.53
C VAL A 664 -3.14 -28.63 -23.55
N TYR A 665 -3.44 -28.75 -22.24
CA TYR A 665 -2.48 -28.54 -21.17
C TYR A 665 -2.18 -29.84 -20.46
N ASP A 666 -0.91 -30.10 -20.24
CA ASP A 666 -0.50 -31.13 -19.27
C ASP A 666 -0.50 -30.49 -17.86
N PHE A 667 -1.32 -31.04 -16.97
CA PHE A 667 -1.41 -30.64 -15.57
C PHE A 667 -0.74 -31.63 -14.61
N SER A 668 -0.05 -32.67 -15.09
CA SER A 668 0.69 -33.60 -14.24
C SER A 668 1.78 -32.86 -13.46
N THR A 669 2.43 -31.92 -14.12
CA THR A 669 3.36 -30.95 -13.58
C THR A 669 2.91 -29.53 -13.94
N VAL A 670 2.95 -28.64 -12.96
CA VAL A 670 2.59 -27.24 -13.17
C VAL A 670 3.72 -26.32 -12.73
N MET A 671 3.80 -25.17 -13.36
CA MET A 671 4.73 -24.10 -12.97
C MET A 671 3.98 -23.01 -12.20
N ALA A 672 4.53 -22.60 -11.05
CA ALA A 672 4.09 -21.39 -10.39
C ALA A 672 5.03 -20.23 -10.73
N ARG A 673 4.46 -19.18 -11.29
CA ARG A 673 5.15 -17.91 -11.52
C ARG A 673 4.96 -17.03 -10.31
N ILE A 674 6.00 -16.87 -9.47
CA ILE A 674 6.00 -16.15 -8.22
C ILE A 674 6.60 -14.77 -8.45
N VAL A 675 5.92 -13.71 -7.98
CA VAL A 675 6.39 -12.33 -8.08
C VAL A 675 7.02 -11.92 -6.75
N VAL A 676 8.29 -11.53 -6.77
CA VAL A 676 9.06 -11.14 -5.60
C VAL A 676 9.62 -9.73 -5.79
N SER A 677 9.64 -8.95 -4.72
CA SER A 677 10.18 -7.58 -4.73
C SER A 677 11.69 -7.56 -5.00
N GLU A 678 12.18 -6.54 -5.73
CA GLU A 678 13.61 -6.26 -5.93
C GLU A 678 14.41 -6.27 -4.61
N LYS A 679 13.81 -5.79 -3.53
CA LYS A 679 14.43 -5.75 -2.20
C LYS A 679 14.73 -7.13 -1.62
N GLU A 680 14.06 -8.18 -2.08
CA GLU A 680 14.16 -9.55 -1.52
C GLU A 680 14.82 -10.54 -2.46
N ILE A 681 14.92 -10.23 -3.76
CA ILE A 681 15.48 -11.13 -4.77
C ILE A 681 16.92 -11.55 -4.47
N GLY A 682 17.72 -10.68 -3.84
CA GLY A 682 19.11 -10.97 -3.48
C GLY A 682 19.29 -12.15 -2.50
N ASP A 683 18.24 -12.57 -1.81
CA ASP A 683 18.24 -13.71 -0.88
C ASP A 683 17.63 -14.97 -1.49
N VAL A 684 17.15 -14.94 -2.74
CA VAL A 684 16.60 -16.09 -3.46
C VAL A 684 17.65 -16.74 -4.33
N ARG A 685 17.69 -18.06 -4.33
CA ARG A 685 18.58 -18.88 -5.18
C ARG A 685 17.80 -20.01 -5.83
N VAL A 686 18.22 -20.41 -7.02
CA VAL A 686 17.71 -21.61 -7.68
C VAL A 686 17.95 -22.83 -6.79
N GLY A 687 16.98 -23.74 -6.75
CA GLY A 687 17.00 -24.94 -5.90
C GLY A 687 16.42 -24.76 -4.48
N GLN A 688 16.02 -23.55 -4.08
CA GLN A 688 15.37 -23.34 -2.79
C GLN A 688 13.97 -23.96 -2.76
N PRO A 689 13.58 -24.61 -1.63
CA PRO A 689 12.24 -25.13 -1.47
C PRO A 689 11.21 -24.01 -1.30
N VAL A 690 10.05 -24.21 -1.89
CA VAL A 690 8.93 -23.27 -1.88
C VAL A 690 7.68 -24.00 -1.36
N ALA A 691 7.00 -23.39 -0.41
CA ALA A 691 5.68 -23.80 0.04
C ALA A 691 4.62 -22.87 -0.54
N LEU A 692 3.64 -23.43 -1.25
CA LEU A 692 2.61 -22.66 -1.96
C LEU A 692 1.23 -22.99 -1.39
N ARG A 693 0.42 -21.96 -1.21
CA ARG A 693 -1.00 -22.09 -0.87
C ARG A 693 -1.85 -21.39 -1.89
N VAL A 694 -2.73 -22.16 -2.53
CA VAL A 694 -3.68 -21.65 -3.52
C VAL A 694 -4.92 -21.15 -2.80
N ARG A 695 -5.50 -20.06 -3.28
CA ARG A 695 -6.73 -19.48 -2.67
C ARG A 695 -7.94 -20.42 -2.73
N ALA A 696 -8.00 -21.27 -3.76
CA ALA A 696 -9.07 -22.27 -3.92
C ALA A 696 -8.98 -23.41 -2.87
N TYR A 697 -7.76 -23.71 -2.37
CA TYR A 697 -7.52 -24.78 -1.42
C TYR A 697 -6.68 -24.27 -0.23
N PRO A 698 -7.26 -23.48 0.69
CA PRO A 698 -6.51 -22.78 1.74
C PRO A 698 -5.89 -23.73 2.80
N SER A 699 -6.43 -24.94 2.94
CA SER A 699 -5.93 -25.98 3.85
C SER A 699 -4.80 -26.82 3.26
N ALA A 700 -4.65 -26.85 1.91
CA ALA A 700 -3.62 -27.62 1.23
C ALA A 700 -2.35 -26.77 1.03
N THR A 701 -1.19 -27.38 1.28
CA THR A 701 0.11 -26.77 1.00
C THR A 701 0.80 -27.61 -0.06
N PHE A 702 1.13 -26.98 -1.16
CA PHE A 702 1.89 -27.60 -2.25
C PHE A 702 3.36 -27.25 -2.08
N HIS A 703 4.22 -28.16 -2.46
CA HIS A 703 5.67 -28.00 -2.35
C HIS A 703 6.29 -28.01 -3.75
N GLY A 704 7.28 -27.16 -3.93
CA GLY A 704 8.03 -27.10 -5.18
C GLY A 704 9.44 -26.56 -4.92
N THR A 705 10.22 -26.41 -5.97
CA THR A 705 11.57 -25.84 -5.92
C THR A 705 11.71 -24.72 -6.95
N VAL A 706 12.47 -23.68 -6.60
CA VAL A 706 12.79 -22.60 -7.54
C VAL A 706 13.63 -23.15 -8.67
N THR A 707 13.11 -23.11 -9.90
CA THR A 707 13.80 -23.60 -11.10
C THR A 707 14.52 -22.50 -11.86
N ALA A 708 13.95 -21.30 -11.87
CA ALA A 708 14.54 -20.16 -12.57
C ALA A 708 14.19 -18.82 -11.91
N ILE A 709 15.07 -17.86 -12.12
CA ILE A 709 14.92 -16.46 -11.66
C ILE A 709 15.00 -15.60 -12.92
N ALA A 710 14.00 -14.74 -13.17
CA ALA A 710 14.03 -13.82 -14.31
C ALA A 710 15.22 -12.87 -14.22
N THR A 711 15.91 -12.67 -15.34
CA THR A 711 17.09 -11.79 -15.45
C THR A 711 16.73 -10.31 -15.57
N ALA A 712 15.49 -10.01 -15.92
CA ALA A 712 14.96 -8.65 -16.02
C ALA A 712 13.82 -8.44 -15.04
N ALA A 713 13.70 -7.21 -14.52
CA ALA A 713 12.57 -6.83 -13.69
C ALA A 713 11.34 -6.55 -14.58
N ASP A 714 10.22 -7.16 -14.26
CA ASP A 714 8.94 -6.85 -14.89
C ASP A 714 8.42 -5.51 -14.36
N GLY A 715 8.38 -4.49 -15.22
CA GLY A 715 7.82 -3.17 -14.91
C GLY A 715 6.29 -3.10 -14.97
N THR A 716 5.61 -4.20 -15.27
CA THR A 716 4.14 -4.24 -15.34
C THR A 716 3.53 -4.40 -13.94
N PRO A 717 2.58 -3.54 -13.55
CA PRO A 717 1.82 -3.76 -12.33
C PRO A 717 1.04 -5.07 -12.51
N VAL A 718 1.28 -6.05 -11.63
CA VAL A 718 0.42 -7.23 -11.54
C VAL A 718 -0.94 -6.74 -11.08
N ALA A 719 -1.86 -6.61 -12.03
CA ALA A 719 -3.27 -6.39 -11.74
C ALA A 719 -3.75 -7.60 -10.93
N THR A 720 -3.87 -7.43 -9.63
CA THR A 720 -4.72 -8.31 -8.83
C THR A 720 -6.11 -8.22 -9.43
N ALA A 721 -6.56 -9.29 -10.07
CA ALA A 721 -7.88 -9.41 -10.64
C ALA A 721 -8.93 -9.16 -9.55
N GLN A 722 -9.37 -7.91 -9.44
CA GLN A 722 -10.61 -7.56 -8.75
C GLN A 722 -11.69 -7.58 -9.82
N THR A 723 -12.49 -8.64 -9.80
CA THR A 723 -13.78 -8.70 -10.48
C THR A 723 -14.71 -7.67 -9.81
N GLY A 724 -14.83 -6.51 -10.43
CA GLY A 724 -15.81 -5.48 -10.12
C GLY A 724 -15.91 -4.52 -11.31
N PRO A 725 -17.12 -3.98 -11.63
CA PRO A 725 -17.33 -3.21 -12.85
C PRO A 725 -16.48 -1.93 -12.89
N ALA A 726 -15.90 -1.69 -14.05
CA ALA A 726 -15.02 -0.58 -14.37
C ALA A 726 -15.65 0.79 -14.06
N SER A 727 -14.98 1.58 -13.21
CA SER A 727 -15.15 3.03 -13.17
C SER A 727 -13.91 3.70 -13.76
N PRO A 728 -14.06 4.83 -14.48
CA PRO A 728 -12.98 5.39 -15.28
C PRO A 728 -11.83 5.93 -14.45
N ALA A 729 -10.65 5.70 -14.95
CA ALA A 729 -9.34 5.99 -14.38
C ALA A 729 -9.14 7.46 -14.01
N THR A 730 -8.80 7.69 -12.76
CA THR A 730 -8.07 8.89 -12.34
C THR A 730 -6.60 8.51 -12.26
N SER A 731 -5.80 9.12 -13.10
CA SER A 731 -4.34 8.94 -13.20
C SER A 731 -3.64 9.43 -11.94
N GLY A 732 -3.45 8.53 -10.98
CA GLY A 732 -2.53 8.73 -9.85
C GLY A 732 -1.34 7.81 -10.05
N GLY A 733 -0.15 8.37 -10.24
CA GLY A 733 1.08 7.65 -10.50
C GLY A 733 1.38 6.55 -9.47
N VAL A 734 1.24 5.32 -9.91
CA VAL A 734 1.73 4.14 -9.17
C VAL A 734 3.24 4.10 -9.37
N VAL A 735 4.00 4.45 -8.35
CA VAL A 735 5.42 4.11 -8.29
C VAL A 735 5.48 2.60 -8.06
N SER A 736 5.48 1.87 -9.16
CA SER A 736 5.64 0.41 -9.16
C SER A 736 7.06 0.11 -8.70
N GLY A 737 7.22 -0.48 -7.52
CA GLY A 737 8.49 -1.09 -7.13
C GLY A 737 8.81 -2.20 -8.15
N LYS A 738 10.06 -2.24 -8.65
CA LYS A 738 10.52 -3.29 -9.57
C LYS A 738 10.33 -4.66 -8.92
N THR A 739 9.73 -5.58 -9.67
CA THR A 739 9.50 -6.95 -9.23
C THR A 739 10.23 -7.92 -10.15
N PHE A 740 10.67 -9.04 -9.59
CA PHE A 740 11.28 -10.12 -10.32
C PHE A 740 10.37 -11.34 -10.31
N THR A 741 10.30 -12.01 -11.44
CA THR A 741 9.51 -13.22 -11.59
C THR A 741 10.38 -14.45 -11.35
N LEU A 742 9.91 -15.34 -10.49
CA LEU A 742 10.51 -16.65 -10.21
C LEU A 742 9.62 -17.73 -10.77
N THR A 743 10.23 -18.77 -11.31
CA THR A 743 9.52 -19.98 -11.77
C THR A 743 9.80 -21.12 -10.80
N THR A 744 8.75 -21.79 -10.37
CA THR A 744 8.81 -22.95 -9.46
C THR A 744 8.04 -24.09 -10.10
N ARG A 745 8.64 -25.28 -10.15
CA ARG A 745 8.00 -26.51 -10.62
C ARG A 745 7.29 -27.20 -9.45
N ILE A 746 6.07 -27.66 -9.68
CA ILE A 746 5.22 -28.31 -8.70
C ILE A 746 4.64 -29.58 -9.32
N ASP A 747 4.81 -30.72 -8.65
CA ASP A 747 4.16 -31.97 -9.02
C ASP A 747 2.69 -31.92 -8.59
N ASN A 748 1.77 -32.26 -9.52
CA ASN A 748 0.32 -32.17 -9.33
C ASN A 748 -0.38 -33.52 -9.63
N PRO A 749 -0.02 -34.60 -8.93
CA PRO A 749 -0.54 -35.93 -9.27
C PRO A 749 -2.06 -36.05 -9.07
N ALA A 750 -2.65 -35.22 -8.21
CA ALA A 750 -4.09 -35.18 -7.99
C ALA A 750 -4.86 -34.27 -8.95
N LEU A 751 -4.18 -33.61 -9.90
CA LEU A 751 -4.74 -32.66 -10.87
C LEU A 751 -5.60 -31.52 -10.24
N LEU A 752 -5.31 -31.18 -8.98
CA LEU A 752 -6.03 -30.15 -8.22
C LEU A 752 -5.67 -28.74 -8.68
N LEU A 753 -4.40 -28.54 -9.11
CA LEU A 753 -3.92 -27.25 -9.58
C LEU A 753 -4.29 -27.07 -11.05
N LYS A 754 -5.00 -25.97 -11.36
CA LYS A 754 -5.40 -25.60 -12.71
C LYS A 754 -4.74 -24.29 -13.12
N ALA A 755 -4.57 -24.07 -14.42
CA ALA A 755 -4.02 -22.83 -14.96
C ALA A 755 -4.85 -21.62 -14.51
N GLY A 756 -4.17 -20.51 -14.21
CA GLY A 756 -4.80 -19.27 -13.75
C GLY A 756 -5.13 -19.23 -12.26
N MET A 757 -4.99 -20.33 -11.52
CA MET A 757 -5.15 -20.28 -10.07
C MET A 757 -4.10 -19.40 -9.44
N THR A 758 -4.50 -18.60 -8.44
CA THR A 758 -3.63 -17.65 -7.73
C THR A 758 -3.48 -18.06 -6.27
N GLY A 759 -2.39 -17.63 -5.66
CA GLY A 759 -2.13 -17.92 -4.26
C GLY A 759 -0.93 -17.14 -3.71
N TYR A 760 -0.43 -17.61 -2.59
CA TYR A 760 0.73 -17.03 -1.93
C TYR A 760 1.80 -18.09 -1.68
N ALA A 761 3.03 -17.77 -2.10
CA ALA A 761 4.18 -18.65 -1.97
C ALA A 761 5.10 -18.16 -0.86
N LYS A 762 5.76 -19.11 -0.18
CA LYS A 762 6.81 -18.84 0.80
C LYS A 762 8.06 -19.60 0.39
N ILE A 763 9.09 -18.88 0.01
CA ILE A 763 10.40 -19.39 -0.35
C ILE A 763 11.23 -19.50 0.94
N LEU A 764 11.80 -20.65 1.20
CA LEU A 764 12.55 -20.91 2.42
C LEU A 764 14.03 -20.59 2.18
N GLY A 765 14.50 -19.49 2.79
CA GLY A 765 15.84 -18.93 2.59
C GLY A 765 16.92 -19.41 3.56
N GLY A 766 16.62 -20.49 4.33
CA GLY A 766 17.52 -21.06 5.32
C GLY A 766 17.51 -20.35 6.68
N GLN A 767 18.27 -20.89 7.63
CA GLN A 767 18.33 -20.35 9.00
C GLN A 767 19.22 -19.11 9.09
N ARG A 768 18.67 -18.01 9.64
CA ARG A 768 19.38 -16.76 9.92
C ARG A 768 19.24 -16.37 11.39
N ARG A 769 20.19 -15.60 11.94
CA ARG A 769 20.06 -15.06 13.31
C ARG A 769 18.88 -14.10 13.40
N ILE A 770 18.19 -14.08 14.54
CA ILE A 770 17.04 -13.19 14.74
C ILE A 770 17.44 -11.73 14.56
N VAL A 771 18.60 -11.33 15.06
CA VAL A 771 19.13 -9.97 14.87
C VAL A 771 19.30 -9.63 13.39
N ASP A 772 19.82 -10.57 12.58
CA ASP A 772 20.00 -10.35 11.14
C ASP A 772 18.65 -10.20 10.43
N LEU A 773 17.62 -10.95 10.83
CA LEU A 773 16.29 -10.85 10.28
C LEU A 773 15.60 -9.51 10.61
N VAL A 774 15.74 -9.05 11.86
CA VAL A 774 15.15 -7.79 12.33
C VAL A 774 15.88 -6.58 11.73
N THR A 775 17.21 -6.61 11.72
CA THR A 775 18.02 -5.47 11.24
C THR A 775 18.20 -5.44 9.73
N ARG A 776 17.97 -6.55 9.03
CA ARG A 776 18.19 -6.72 7.59
C ARG A 776 17.56 -5.61 6.73
N ARG A 777 16.28 -5.33 6.94
CA ARG A 777 15.55 -4.29 6.18
C ARG A 777 16.07 -2.90 6.56
N LEU A 778 16.32 -2.69 7.85
CA LEU A 778 16.86 -1.42 8.38
C LEU A 778 18.30 -1.19 7.88
N ALA A 779 19.17 -2.20 7.97
CA ALA A 779 20.54 -2.14 7.50
C ALA A 779 20.62 -1.94 5.98
N ARG A 780 19.71 -2.54 5.20
CA ARG A 780 19.64 -2.37 3.74
C ARG A 780 19.19 -0.95 3.38
N SER A 781 18.15 -0.41 4.02
CA SER A 781 17.70 0.97 3.83
C SER A 781 18.80 1.96 4.20
N LEU A 782 19.44 1.79 5.36
CA LEU A 782 20.55 2.66 5.77
C LEU A 782 21.74 2.58 4.80
N ARG A 783 22.10 1.38 4.34
CA ARG A 783 23.26 1.16 3.47
C ARG A 783 23.05 1.70 2.04
N VAL A 784 21.84 1.58 1.49
CA VAL A 784 21.52 2.02 0.12
C VAL A 784 21.09 3.49 0.09
N GLU A 785 20.21 3.89 0.99
CA GLU A 785 19.63 5.24 0.99
C GLU A 785 20.60 6.27 1.59
N VAL A 786 21.34 5.94 2.65
CA VAL A 786 22.37 6.83 3.20
C VAL A 786 23.58 6.93 2.27
N TRP A 787 23.97 5.82 1.61
CA TRP A 787 25.07 5.85 0.63
C TRP A 787 24.71 6.70 -0.59
N SER A 788 23.45 6.79 -0.98
CA SER A 788 23.02 7.66 -2.10
C SER A 788 23.06 9.16 -1.77
N TRP A 789 23.27 9.53 -0.51
CA TRP A 789 23.38 10.93 -0.07
C TRP A 789 24.85 11.41 0.00
N TRP A 790 25.78 10.52 -0.20
CA TRP A 790 27.22 10.76 -0.33
C TRP A 790 27.66 10.43 -1.76
#